data_02f007256285f60bf6fe4e20debbc41f
#
_entry.id   02f007256285f60bf6fe4e20debbc41f
#
_cell.length_a   1.000
_cell.length_b   1.000
_cell.length_c   1.000
_cell.angle_alpha   90.00
_cell.angle_beta   90.00
_cell.angle_gamma   90.00
#
_symmetry.space_group_name_H-M   'P 1'
#
loop_
_entity.id
_entity.type
_entity.pdbx_description
1 polymer ?
#
loop_
_entity_poly.entity_id
_entity_poly.type
_entity_poly.pdbx_seq_one_letter_code
_entity_poly.pdbx_strand_id
1 'polypeptide(L)'
;MHRLNRVHLVVCAVIVVLLFESLSYFRSGEPTKAHGTKNASVSYQYQSEESIVQGTNSSRAWWQSTSETGPAASVGLTNSAELDANFATISQLIVDANNTFTDLLAKQTMTLEDAAEAYRLRRGRHPPPGFDKWWDYATANDAIIIEDFFDQIHHDLEPFWSLSPLDIRAKARDLGMHVRVRQNKAEADTDWFWHVIWANMINEVAHMLPDMIIPLNAMDEPRIMVPFEEISTRLAEASHHRVIVDPERVTNVVEGWSEAEEPGQPHSETEWSRSAPLSFARAACPPDSPLRMEPNMLHMATAPKTGRPHGQSFMTGAFVGNWTLASDLCQDSSIGAFHGALISPLSASTSVDLLPMFGGSKFAVNNDILMPAPMAWNGEERFDSQDPHDWSLKSGKATWRGTATGGRHNALNWPNFHRHRFVALTNGTKYSLADETSNRIFTRLQQQSALSPLRIDLQKNLGSWITNHNDVSFTDLFCDIPTENSQCWYLSDEYEVGGTMSLADQYASKFLPDIDGNSFSGRYRSFLLSKSVPIKATLYREWHDSRLVAWKHFVPMNNRFTDYYAVLSYFVGCGEDICGSKGMFEGHDAEADEIARAGSEWAGKVLRKVDMQIYVARLLLEYSRLTNDNRDFLSWVDDLKSFEPPVSDSSDP
;
A
#
# COMPACT_ATOMS: atom_id res chain seq x y z
N MET A 1 -32.29 -1.10 -22.94
CA MET A 1 -31.92 -1.74 -21.65
C MET A 1 -31.42 -3.19 -21.75
N HIS A 2 -31.60 -3.94 -22.85
CA HIS A 2 -31.17 -5.35 -22.95
C HIS A 2 -29.77 -5.59 -23.56
N ARG A 3 -29.03 -4.57 -23.98
CA ARG A 3 -27.68 -4.74 -24.56
C ARG A 3 -26.52 -4.49 -23.58
N LEU A 4 -26.72 -3.74 -22.48
CA LEU A 4 -25.66 -3.50 -21.49
C LEU A 4 -25.37 -4.72 -20.60
N ASN A 5 -26.38 -5.51 -20.24
CA ASN A 5 -26.18 -6.69 -19.39
C ASN A 5 -25.36 -7.83 -20.04
N ARG A 6 -25.28 -7.89 -21.37
CA ARG A 6 -24.48 -8.92 -22.06
C ARG A 6 -22.98 -8.60 -22.06
N VAL A 7 -22.60 -7.34 -22.04
CA VAL A 7 -21.19 -6.95 -22.04
C VAL A 7 -20.57 -7.19 -20.66
N HIS A 8 -21.28 -6.89 -19.58
CA HIS A 8 -20.81 -7.18 -18.22
C HIS A 8 -20.70 -8.68 -17.92
N LEU A 9 -21.63 -9.50 -18.42
CA LEU A 9 -21.55 -10.96 -18.29
C LEU A 9 -20.40 -11.56 -19.12
N VAL A 10 -20.07 -10.98 -20.26
CA VAL A 10 -18.93 -11.40 -21.09
C VAL A 10 -17.61 -11.00 -20.44
N VAL A 11 -17.51 -9.81 -19.85
CA VAL A 11 -16.30 -9.36 -19.15
C VAL A 11 -16.05 -10.19 -17.89
N CYS A 12 -17.06 -10.46 -17.07
CA CYS A 12 -16.93 -11.36 -15.92
C CYS A 12 -16.59 -12.80 -16.32
N ALA A 13 -17.18 -13.32 -17.40
CA ALA A 13 -16.87 -14.65 -17.91
C ALA A 13 -15.45 -14.74 -18.48
N VAL A 14 -14.96 -13.68 -19.11
CA VAL A 14 -13.58 -13.60 -19.63
C VAL A 14 -12.57 -13.54 -18.48
N ILE A 15 -12.86 -12.79 -17.41
CA ILE A 15 -12.00 -12.75 -16.21
C ILE A 15 -11.93 -14.12 -15.52
N VAL A 16 -13.04 -14.84 -15.43
CA VAL A 16 -13.07 -16.19 -14.83
C VAL A 16 -12.36 -17.20 -15.74
N VAL A 17 -12.49 -17.12 -17.06
CA VAL A 17 -11.79 -17.99 -18.00
C VAL A 17 -10.29 -17.71 -18.02
N LEU A 18 -9.87 -16.44 -17.95
CA LEU A 18 -8.46 -16.07 -17.89
C LEU A 18 -7.80 -16.49 -16.56
N LEU A 19 -8.53 -16.47 -15.45
CA LEU A 19 -8.08 -17.04 -14.17
C LEU A 19 -7.95 -18.57 -14.23
N PHE A 20 -8.81 -19.25 -14.99
CA PHE A 20 -8.74 -20.70 -15.19
C PHE A 20 -7.62 -21.10 -16.16
N GLU A 21 -7.38 -20.34 -17.20
CA GLU A 21 -6.28 -20.61 -18.14
C GLU A 21 -4.91 -20.34 -17.53
N SER A 22 -4.76 -19.29 -16.69
CA SER A 22 -3.51 -19.09 -15.95
C SER A 22 -3.21 -20.22 -14.97
N LEU A 23 -4.23 -20.82 -14.35
CA LEU A 23 -4.09 -22.01 -13.49
C LEU A 23 -3.77 -23.28 -14.29
N SER A 24 -4.22 -23.40 -15.54
CA SER A 24 -3.93 -24.55 -16.41
C SER A 24 -2.55 -24.46 -17.06
N TYR A 25 -2.06 -23.27 -17.37
CA TYR A 25 -0.70 -23.05 -17.89
C TYR A 25 0.40 -23.45 -16.88
N PHE A 26 0.15 -23.29 -15.58
CA PHE A 26 1.04 -23.78 -14.53
C PHE A 26 0.96 -25.30 -14.27
N ARG A 27 0.01 -26.00 -14.88
CA ARG A 27 -0.18 -27.45 -14.72
C ARG A 27 0.39 -28.32 -15.86
N SER A 28 0.73 -27.74 -17.01
CA SER A 28 1.11 -28.47 -18.23
C SER A 28 2.60 -28.40 -18.60
N GLY A 29 3.48 -28.15 -17.66
CA GLY A 29 4.92 -28.28 -17.87
C GLY A 29 5.42 -29.70 -17.77
N GLU A 30 5.10 -30.57 -18.75
CA GLU A 30 5.83 -31.84 -18.95
C GLU A 30 7.12 -31.60 -19.77
N PRO A 31 8.26 -32.17 -19.35
CA PRO A 31 9.51 -31.99 -20.08
C PRO A 31 9.60 -32.92 -21.27
N THR A 32 9.89 -32.35 -22.44
CA THR A 32 10.30 -33.09 -23.63
C THR A 32 11.62 -33.83 -23.39
N LYS A 33 11.62 -35.14 -23.72
CA LYS A 33 12.79 -36.02 -23.64
C LYS A 33 13.92 -35.57 -24.57
N ALA A 34 15.09 -35.37 -24.03
CA ALA A 34 16.36 -35.42 -24.76
C ALA A 34 17.27 -36.49 -24.15
N HIS A 35 17.96 -37.23 -25.02
CA HIS A 35 18.76 -38.41 -24.73
C HIS A 35 19.97 -38.19 -23.82
N GLY A 36 20.09 -39.07 -22.91
CA GLY A 36 21.15 -39.77 -22.23
C GLY A 36 22.56 -39.19 -22.07
N THR A 37 22.95 -39.02 -20.80
CA THR A 37 24.21 -39.60 -20.29
C THR A 37 24.04 -39.83 -18.77
N LYS A 38 24.56 -40.95 -18.31
CA LYS A 38 24.53 -41.45 -16.93
C LYS A 38 25.40 -40.58 -16.03
N ASN A 39 24.90 -40.16 -14.86
CA ASN A 39 25.64 -40.31 -13.59
C ASN A 39 24.80 -39.91 -12.37
N ALA A 40 24.90 -40.81 -11.41
CA ALA A 40 24.72 -40.66 -9.95
C ALA A 40 23.42 -40.01 -9.44
N SER A 41 22.47 -40.84 -9.10
CA SER A 41 21.32 -40.56 -8.25
C SER A 41 21.75 -40.30 -6.81
N VAL A 42 21.56 -39.08 -6.30
CA VAL A 42 21.39 -38.84 -4.87
C VAL A 42 19.89 -38.66 -4.64
N SER A 43 19.29 -39.72 -4.13
CA SER A 43 17.90 -39.72 -3.71
C SER A 43 17.79 -38.98 -2.37
N TYR A 44 17.23 -37.78 -2.36
CA TYR A 44 16.65 -37.22 -1.16
C TYR A 44 15.27 -37.84 -0.95
N GLN A 45 15.21 -38.81 -0.03
CA GLN A 45 13.94 -39.28 0.51
C GLN A 45 13.29 -38.14 1.30
N TYR A 46 12.15 -37.70 0.82
CA TYR A 46 11.17 -36.97 1.62
C TYR A 46 10.66 -37.99 2.67
N GLN A 47 11.17 -37.88 3.91
CA GLN A 47 10.49 -38.47 5.04
C GLN A 47 9.25 -37.64 5.33
N SER A 48 8.10 -38.21 5.04
CA SER A 48 6.81 -37.73 5.54
C SER A 48 6.84 -37.75 7.08
N GLU A 49 6.63 -36.60 7.71
CA GLU A 49 6.38 -36.49 9.15
C GLU A 49 5.00 -37.08 9.52
N GLU A 50 4.80 -38.37 9.25
CA GLU A 50 3.63 -39.13 9.73
C GLU A 50 3.87 -39.92 11.02
N SER A 51 5.00 -39.74 11.70
CA SER A 51 5.36 -40.55 12.87
C SER A 51 5.32 -39.85 14.22
N ILE A 52 4.62 -38.70 14.36
CA ILE A 52 4.39 -38.04 15.68
C ILE A 52 2.88 -37.87 15.98
N VAL A 53 2.05 -38.79 15.56
CA VAL A 53 0.62 -38.83 15.99
C VAL A 53 0.26 -40.25 16.46
N GLN A 54 1.12 -40.87 17.26
CA GLN A 54 0.70 -41.98 18.11
C GLN A 54 1.18 -41.71 19.54
N GLY A 55 0.36 -41.03 20.30
CA GLY A 55 0.58 -40.86 21.72
C GLY A 55 -0.01 -39.55 22.23
N THR A 56 -1.27 -39.48 22.30
CA THR A 56 -2.12 -39.03 23.41
C THR A 56 -3.43 -38.45 22.89
N ASN A 57 -4.52 -39.06 23.24
CA ASN A 57 -5.86 -38.51 23.26
C ASN A 57 -5.91 -37.28 24.17
N SER A 58 -5.39 -36.13 23.72
CA SER A 58 -5.48 -34.87 24.46
C SER A 58 -5.92 -33.67 23.62
N SER A 59 -6.41 -33.90 22.40
CA SER A 59 -6.98 -32.84 21.56
C SER A 59 -8.30 -32.25 22.10
N ARG A 60 -8.81 -32.77 23.23
CA ARG A 60 -9.92 -32.17 23.99
C ARG A 60 -9.49 -31.34 25.20
N ALA A 61 -8.24 -31.36 25.60
CA ALA A 61 -7.77 -30.71 26.82
C ALA A 61 -7.29 -29.26 26.65
N TRP A 62 -7.13 -28.77 25.42
CA TRP A 62 -6.70 -27.38 25.20
C TRP A 62 -7.80 -26.35 25.41
N TRP A 63 -9.07 -26.79 25.58
CA TRP A 63 -10.24 -25.92 25.74
C TRP A 63 -10.82 -25.94 27.16
N GLN A 64 -10.30 -26.75 28.11
CA GLN A 64 -10.94 -27.01 29.40
C GLN A 64 -10.11 -26.69 30.64
N SER A 65 -9.02 -25.99 30.60
CA SER A 65 -8.37 -25.54 31.84
C SER A 65 -8.16 -24.04 31.80
N THR A 66 -9.06 -23.33 32.36
CA THR A 66 -8.96 -22.42 33.50
C THR A 66 -10.29 -21.70 33.69
N SER A 67 -11.24 -22.36 34.31
CA SER A 67 -12.28 -21.68 35.08
C SER A 67 -11.69 -21.42 36.48
N GLU A 68 -10.71 -20.54 36.57
CA GLU A 68 -10.50 -19.80 37.79
C GLU A 68 -11.26 -18.49 37.63
N THR A 69 -12.41 -18.42 38.26
CA THR A 69 -13.13 -17.20 38.61
C THR A 69 -12.28 -16.43 39.61
N GLY A 70 -11.20 -15.82 39.13
CA GLY A 70 -10.65 -14.66 39.78
C GLY A 70 -11.63 -13.50 39.56
N PRO A 71 -11.83 -12.59 40.54
CA PRO A 71 -12.72 -11.46 40.36
C PRO A 71 -12.25 -10.73 39.11
N ALA A 72 -13.20 -10.47 38.19
CA ALA A 72 -12.99 -9.64 37.03
C ALA A 72 -12.28 -8.37 37.53
N ALA A 73 -11.04 -8.18 37.07
CA ALA A 73 -10.37 -6.92 37.33
C ALA A 73 -11.33 -5.85 36.80
N SER A 74 -11.84 -5.04 37.72
CA SER A 74 -12.65 -3.88 37.40
C SER A 74 -11.82 -3.04 36.44
N VAL A 75 -12.16 -3.12 35.13
CA VAL A 75 -11.65 -2.20 34.13
C VAL A 75 -12.07 -0.83 34.63
N GLY A 76 -11.07 -0.02 35.03
CA GLY A 76 -11.33 1.27 35.65
C GLY A 76 -12.26 2.08 34.75
N LEU A 77 -13.29 2.61 35.38
CA LEU A 77 -14.29 3.47 34.78
C LEU A 77 -13.58 4.63 34.06
N THR A 78 -13.60 4.65 32.73
CA THR A 78 -13.15 5.83 31.98
C THR A 78 -14.09 6.98 32.32
N ASN A 79 -13.54 8.01 32.97
CA ASN A 79 -14.29 9.20 33.32
C ASN A 79 -14.56 10.04 32.06
N SER A 80 -15.61 10.86 32.07
CA SER A 80 -15.88 11.87 31.01
C SER A 80 -14.62 12.67 30.64
N ALA A 81 -13.75 12.96 31.61
CA ALA A 81 -12.49 13.63 31.42
C ALA A 81 -11.49 12.87 30.50
N GLU A 82 -11.53 11.54 30.45
CA GLU A 82 -10.65 10.77 29.57
C GLU A 82 -11.17 10.75 28.11
N LEU A 83 -12.48 10.75 27.92
CA LEU A 83 -13.09 10.91 26.59
C LEU A 83 -12.81 12.32 26.05
N ASP A 84 -12.98 13.34 26.87
CA ASP A 84 -12.69 14.73 26.50
C ASP A 84 -11.20 14.90 26.12
N ALA A 85 -10.29 14.21 26.81
CA ALA A 85 -8.87 14.18 26.48
C ALA A 85 -8.60 13.46 25.13
N ASN A 86 -9.30 12.36 24.82
CA ASN A 86 -9.16 11.66 23.55
C ASN A 86 -9.69 12.49 22.38
N PHE A 87 -10.84 13.14 22.53
CA PHE A 87 -11.39 14.03 21.50
C PHE A 87 -10.52 15.26 21.29
N ALA A 88 -9.98 15.87 22.35
CA ALA A 88 -8.99 16.92 22.26
C ALA A 88 -7.73 16.48 21.50
N THR A 89 -7.34 15.21 21.63
CA THR A 89 -6.21 14.64 20.86
C THR A 89 -6.50 14.60 19.36
N ILE A 90 -7.69 14.18 18.94
CA ILE A 90 -8.07 14.17 17.50
C ILE A 90 -8.13 15.60 16.98
N SER A 91 -8.77 16.52 17.70
CA SER A 91 -8.85 17.93 17.30
C SER A 91 -7.44 18.53 17.13
N GLN A 92 -6.49 18.20 18.04
CA GLN A 92 -5.11 18.66 17.91
C GLN A 92 -4.41 18.06 16.69
N LEU A 93 -4.61 16.76 16.40
CA LEU A 93 -4.07 16.10 15.21
C LEU A 93 -4.58 16.76 13.91
N ILE A 94 -5.83 17.19 13.87
CA ILE A 94 -6.41 17.92 12.73
C ILE A 94 -5.75 19.30 12.59
N VAL A 95 -5.53 20.02 13.69
CA VAL A 95 -4.82 21.32 13.69
C VAL A 95 -3.39 21.16 13.20
N ASP A 96 -2.66 20.16 13.71
CA ASP A 96 -1.28 19.89 13.32
C ASP A 96 -1.17 19.48 11.84
N ALA A 97 -2.15 18.74 11.33
CA ALA A 97 -2.24 18.38 9.92
C ALA A 97 -2.48 19.59 9.00
N ASN A 98 -3.30 20.56 9.44
CA ASN A 98 -3.50 21.81 8.71
C ASN A 98 -2.21 22.63 8.62
N ASN A 99 -1.43 22.70 9.72
CA ASN A 99 -0.12 23.36 9.72
C ASN A 99 0.87 22.64 8.80
N THR A 100 0.96 21.30 8.89
CA THR A 100 1.80 20.47 8.02
C THR A 100 1.48 20.68 6.54
N PHE A 101 0.20 20.77 6.20
CA PHE A 101 -0.22 21.03 4.82
C PHE A 101 0.16 22.45 4.36
N THR A 102 0.03 23.44 5.22
CA THR A 102 0.46 24.82 4.93
C THR A 102 1.96 24.88 4.66
N ASP A 103 2.76 24.22 5.50
CA ASP A 103 4.22 24.12 5.33
C ASP A 103 4.61 23.37 4.05
N LEU A 104 3.85 22.35 3.66
CA LEU A 104 4.05 21.64 2.41
C LEU A 104 3.79 22.55 1.21
N LEU A 105 2.68 23.29 1.22
CA LEU A 105 2.34 24.23 0.13
C LEU A 105 3.37 25.36 -0.01
N ALA A 106 3.95 25.82 1.07
CA ALA A 106 5.00 26.86 1.05
C ALA A 106 6.28 26.44 0.30
N LYS A 107 6.45 25.14 0.03
CA LYS A 107 7.58 24.60 -0.76
C LYS A 107 7.31 24.52 -2.26
N GLN A 108 6.13 24.95 -2.74
CA GLN A 108 5.82 24.93 -4.16
C GLN A 108 6.78 25.83 -4.92
N THR A 109 7.38 25.30 -5.97
CA THR A 109 8.28 26.02 -6.88
C THR A 109 7.50 26.57 -8.07
N MET A 110 7.83 27.79 -8.49
CA MET A 110 7.09 28.52 -9.54
C MET A 110 7.95 28.74 -10.78
N THR A 111 9.26 28.52 -10.69
CA THR A 111 10.20 28.63 -11.82
C THR A 111 11.02 27.37 -11.95
N LEU A 112 11.60 27.14 -13.13
CA LEU A 112 12.49 26.00 -13.40
C LEU A 112 13.73 26.09 -12.51
N GLU A 113 14.27 27.29 -12.34
CA GLU A 113 15.43 27.58 -11.51
C GLU A 113 15.18 27.22 -10.05
N ASP A 114 14.03 27.66 -9.48
CA ASP A 114 13.65 27.34 -8.10
C ASP A 114 13.47 25.83 -7.93
N ALA A 115 12.90 25.15 -8.91
CA ALA A 115 12.72 23.69 -8.89
C ALA A 115 14.05 22.95 -8.94
N ALA A 116 15.00 23.43 -9.75
CA ALA A 116 16.35 22.87 -9.83
C ALA A 116 17.16 23.13 -8.54
N GLU A 117 16.99 24.29 -7.92
CA GLU A 117 17.61 24.61 -6.62
C GLU A 117 17.03 23.71 -5.53
N ALA A 118 15.70 23.60 -5.41
CA ALA A 118 15.03 22.70 -4.46
C ALA A 118 15.48 21.25 -4.64
N TYR A 119 15.65 20.80 -5.88
CA TYR A 119 16.22 19.50 -6.19
C TYR A 119 17.64 19.34 -5.63
N ARG A 120 18.56 20.26 -5.94
CA ARG A 120 19.97 20.21 -5.49
C ARG A 120 20.07 20.17 -3.97
N LEU A 121 19.31 21.04 -3.29
CA LEU A 121 19.28 21.12 -1.83
C LEU A 121 18.81 19.80 -1.20
N ARG A 122 17.81 19.16 -1.82
CA ARG A 122 17.22 17.93 -1.26
C ARG A 122 17.96 16.67 -1.65
N ARG A 123 18.49 16.57 -2.87
CA ARG A 123 19.10 15.34 -3.43
C ARG A 123 20.63 15.31 -3.37
N GLY A 124 21.27 16.45 -3.18
CA GLY A 124 22.74 16.55 -3.19
C GLY A 124 23.38 16.23 -4.55
N ARG A 125 22.60 16.40 -5.64
CA ARG A 125 23.00 16.20 -7.05
C ARG A 125 22.32 17.25 -7.90
N HIS A 126 22.78 17.47 -9.12
CA HIS A 126 22.01 18.24 -10.10
C HIS A 126 20.82 17.44 -10.62
N PRO A 127 19.75 18.09 -11.13
CA PRO A 127 18.63 17.41 -11.78
C PRO A 127 19.08 16.50 -12.94
N PRO A 128 18.32 15.45 -13.28
CA PRO A 128 18.65 14.57 -14.39
C PRO A 128 18.53 15.30 -15.74
N PRO A 129 19.21 14.82 -16.80
CA PRO A 129 18.97 15.32 -18.16
C PRO A 129 17.50 15.26 -18.52
N GLY A 130 16.99 16.30 -19.23
CA GLY A 130 15.58 16.42 -19.60
C GLY A 130 14.69 16.97 -18.50
N PHE A 131 15.26 17.48 -17.39
CA PHE A 131 14.52 18.12 -16.32
C PHE A 131 13.74 19.35 -16.78
N ASP A 132 14.29 20.12 -17.71
CA ASP A 132 13.65 21.24 -18.39
C ASP A 132 12.38 20.81 -19.15
N LYS A 133 12.47 19.75 -19.96
CA LYS A 133 11.32 19.21 -20.70
C LYS A 133 10.24 18.65 -19.77
N TRP A 134 10.67 17.99 -18.69
CA TRP A 134 9.76 17.52 -17.65
C TRP A 134 9.04 18.69 -16.97
N TRP A 135 9.77 19.78 -16.66
CA TRP A 135 9.18 21.00 -16.09
C TRP A 135 8.17 21.63 -17.03
N ASP A 136 8.52 21.80 -18.29
CA ASP A 136 7.61 22.35 -19.32
C ASP A 136 6.33 21.50 -19.44
N TYR A 137 6.46 20.17 -19.42
CA TYR A 137 5.31 19.27 -19.45
C TYR A 137 4.45 19.41 -18.19
N ALA A 138 5.05 19.48 -17.02
CA ALA A 138 4.33 19.61 -15.77
C ALA A 138 3.58 20.95 -15.66
N THR A 139 4.24 22.05 -16.01
CA THR A 139 3.64 23.40 -15.97
C THR A 139 2.58 23.60 -17.03
N ALA A 140 2.76 23.07 -18.23
CA ALA A 140 1.75 23.09 -19.29
C ALA A 140 0.45 22.35 -18.89
N ASN A 141 0.51 21.49 -17.89
CA ASN A 141 -0.63 20.74 -17.35
C ASN A 141 -1.08 21.23 -15.97
N ASP A 142 -0.74 22.44 -15.57
CA ASP A 142 -1.11 23.06 -14.30
C ASP A 142 -0.77 22.17 -13.08
N ALA A 143 0.40 21.51 -13.09
CA ALA A 143 0.82 20.66 -11.99
C ALA A 143 1.35 21.49 -10.82
N ILE A 144 1.03 21.05 -9.60
CA ILE A 144 1.65 21.57 -8.39
C ILE A 144 3.01 20.85 -8.21
N ILE A 145 4.09 21.61 -8.31
CA ILE A 145 5.46 21.08 -8.25
C ILE A 145 6.06 21.40 -6.87
N ILE A 146 6.19 20.34 -6.08
CA ILE A 146 6.85 20.34 -4.77
C ILE A 146 7.83 19.17 -4.79
N GLU A 147 9.11 19.43 -4.55
CA GLU A 147 10.14 18.38 -4.69
C GLU A 147 9.92 17.20 -3.73
N ASP A 148 9.24 17.42 -2.58
CA ASP A 148 8.83 16.37 -1.63
C ASP A 148 7.92 15.30 -2.28
N PHE A 149 7.16 15.64 -3.32
CA PHE A 149 6.27 14.70 -4.04
C PHE A 149 7.02 13.59 -4.78
N PHE A 150 8.32 13.75 -4.95
CA PHE A 150 9.20 12.82 -5.65
C PHE A 150 10.15 12.07 -4.71
N ASP A 151 10.00 12.21 -3.38
CA ASP A 151 10.85 11.55 -2.38
C ASP A 151 10.90 10.03 -2.58
N GLN A 152 9.76 9.41 -2.91
CA GLN A 152 9.68 7.98 -3.12
C GLN A 152 10.58 7.50 -4.27
N ILE A 153 10.72 8.28 -5.35
CA ILE A 153 11.62 7.98 -6.46
C ILE A 153 13.06 7.83 -5.97
N HIS A 154 13.50 8.80 -5.18
CA HIS A 154 14.88 8.82 -4.69
C HIS A 154 15.12 7.76 -3.62
N HIS A 155 14.14 7.53 -2.74
CA HIS A 155 14.19 6.43 -1.78
C HIS A 155 14.36 5.07 -2.48
N ASP A 156 13.63 4.85 -3.57
CA ASP A 156 13.64 3.57 -4.28
C ASP A 156 14.91 3.38 -5.11
N LEU A 157 15.41 4.43 -5.75
CA LEU A 157 16.57 4.36 -6.62
C LEU A 157 17.92 4.47 -5.90
N GLU A 158 17.94 5.04 -4.69
CA GLU A 158 19.19 5.29 -3.95
C GLU A 158 20.06 4.04 -3.76
N PRO A 159 19.52 2.87 -3.34
CA PRO A 159 20.37 1.68 -3.14
C PRO A 159 21.09 1.23 -4.42
N PHE A 160 20.50 1.47 -5.59
CA PHE A 160 21.07 1.06 -6.88
C PHE A 160 22.29 1.89 -7.28
N TRP A 161 22.53 3.07 -6.70
CA TRP A 161 23.75 3.83 -6.92
C TRP A 161 25.01 3.09 -6.44
N SER A 162 24.89 2.11 -5.54
CA SER A 162 25.99 1.22 -5.15
C SER A 162 26.37 0.17 -6.20
N LEU A 163 25.50 -0.08 -7.19
CA LEU A 163 25.75 -1.03 -8.26
C LEU A 163 26.38 -0.32 -9.48
N SER A 164 27.14 -1.02 -10.28
CA SER A 164 27.56 -0.48 -11.57
C SER A 164 26.35 -0.33 -12.52
N PRO A 165 26.33 0.67 -13.40
CA PRO A 165 25.29 0.80 -14.41
C PRO A 165 25.11 -0.45 -15.26
N LEU A 166 26.20 -1.11 -15.62
CA LEU A 166 26.21 -2.36 -16.37
C LEU A 166 25.47 -3.48 -15.62
N ASP A 167 25.71 -3.62 -14.30
CA ASP A 167 25.03 -4.62 -13.48
C ASP A 167 23.53 -4.34 -13.39
N ILE A 168 23.12 -3.06 -13.26
CA ILE A 168 21.71 -2.69 -13.23
C ILE A 168 21.04 -3.04 -14.55
N ARG A 169 21.66 -2.71 -15.70
CA ARG A 169 21.15 -3.03 -17.04
C ARG A 169 21.05 -4.54 -17.27
N ALA A 170 22.06 -5.29 -16.85
CA ALA A 170 22.05 -6.75 -16.96
C ALA A 170 20.93 -7.38 -16.11
N LYS A 171 20.80 -6.97 -14.85
CA LYS A 171 19.69 -7.41 -13.97
C LYS A 171 18.33 -7.03 -14.55
N ALA A 172 18.18 -5.83 -15.10
CA ALA A 172 16.94 -5.39 -15.73
C ALA A 172 16.54 -6.27 -16.91
N ARG A 173 17.52 -6.59 -17.79
CA ARG A 173 17.31 -7.45 -18.96
C ARG A 173 16.89 -8.88 -18.58
N ASP A 174 17.51 -9.43 -17.53
CA ASP A 174 17.30 -10.84 -17.13
C ASP A 174 15.98 -11.07 -16.38
N LEU A 175 15.27 -10.00 -15.98
CA LEU A 175 13.90 -10.09 -15.45
C LEU A 175 12.91 -10.32 -16.61
N GLY A 176 11.98 -11.26 -16.43
CA GLY A 176 11.22 -11.86 -17.52
C GLY A 176 10.08 -11.04 -18.14
N MET A 177 9.79 -9.81 -17.67
CA MET A 177 8.66 -9.01 -18.17
C MET A 177 9.03 -7.53 -18.19
N HIS A 178 8.90 -6.89 -19.36
CA HIS A 178 9.37 -5.53 -19.56
C HIS A 178 8.41 -4.66 -20.35
N VAL A 179 8.51 -3.35 -20.09
CA VAL A 179 8.19 -2.33 -21.08
C VAL A 179 9.50 -1.79 -21.65
N ARG A 180 9.59 -1.75 -22.97
CA ARG A 180 10.75 -1.19 -23.69
C ARG A 180 10.39 0.16 -24.28
N VAL A 181 11.18 1.17 -23.95
CA VAL A 181 11.14 2.48 -24.63
C VAL A 181 12.19 2.44 -25.72
N ARG A 182 11.76 2.66 -26.98
CA ARG A 182 12.63 2.73 -28.16
C ARG A 182 12.09 3.78 -29.13
N GLN A 183 12.95 4.68 -29.56
CA GLN A 183 12.61 5.70 -30.55
C GLN A 183 11.32 6.47 -30.17
N ASN A 184 11.24 6.93 -28.93
CA ASN A 184 10.10 7.66 -28.35
C ASN A 184 8.80 6.85 -28.27
N LYS A 185 8.85 5.54 -28.26
CA LYS A 185 7.67 4.66 -28.15
C LYS A 185 7.89 3.62 -27.04
N ALA A 186 6.88 3.41 -26.23
CA ALA A 186 6.86 2.40 -25.19
C ALA A 186 6.01 1.19 -25.60
N GLU A 187 6.55 0.00 -25.51
CA GLU A 187 5.86 -1.25 -25.86
C GLU A 187 6.08 -2.30 -24.77
N ALA A 188 5.01 -3.02 -24.41
CA ALA A 188 5.10 -4.19 -23.55
C ALA A 188 5.60 -5.40 -24.36
N ASP A 189 6.43 -6.24 -23.74
CA ASP A 189 6.92 -7.49 -24.38
C ASP A 189 5.98 -8.67 -24.18
N THR A 190 4.88 -8.49 -23.44
CA THR A 190 3.84 -9.51 -23.20
C THR A 190 2.44 -8.92 -23.37
N ASP A 191 1.47 -9.79 -23.65
CA ASP A 191 0.06 -9.43 -23.71
C ASP A 191 -0.62 -9.35 -22.33
N TRP A 192 0.14 -9.45 -21.25
CA TRP A 192 -0.40 -9.34 -19.90
C TRP A 192 -0.99 -7.95 -19.69
N PHE A 193 -2.28 -7.89 -19.36
CA PHE A 193 -3.05 -6.65 -19.41
C PHE A 193 -2.46 -5.49 -18.58
N TRP A 194 -1.86 -5.77 -17.42
CA TRP A 194 -1.20 -4.72 -16.63
C TRP A 194 0.04 -4.16 -17.31
N HIS A 195 0.82 -4.99 -18.00
CA HIS A 195 1.99 -4.53 -18.76
C HIS A 195 1.58 -3.63 -19.92
N VAL A 196 0.51 -3.99 -20.62
CA VAL A 196 -0.06 -3.18 -21.70
C VAL A 196 -0.55 -1.83 -21.16
N ILE A 197 -1.20 -1.82 -19.98
CA ILE A 197 -1.66 -0.59 -19.35
C ILE A 197 -0.46 0.30 -18.94
N TRP A 198 0.59 -0.28 -18.33
CA TRP A 198 1.80 0.47 -18.00
C TRP A 198 2.52 0.97 -19.25
N ALA A 199 2.64 0.15 -20.31
CA ALA A 199 3.20 0.60 -21.59
C ALA A 199 2.44 1.80 -22.16
N ASN A 200 1.10 1.77 -22.10
CA ASN A 200 0.27 2.89 -22.51
C ASN A 200 0.51 4.15 -21.68
N MET A 201 0.65 4.02 -20.36
CA MET A 201 0.97 5.15 -19.48
C MET A 201 2.35 5.75 -19.78
N ILE A 202 3.37 4.91 -19.96
CA ILE A 202 4.74 5.33 -20.28
C ILE A 202 4.80 5.93 -21.67
N ASN A 203 4.01 5.44 -22.63
CA ASN A 203 3.99 5.93 -23.99
C ASN A 203 3.55 7.40 -24.11
N GLU A 204 2.71 7.88 -23.20
CA GLU A 204 2.31 9.30 -23.15
C GLU A 204 3.51 10.24 -22.92
N VAL A 205 4.54 9.77 -22.24
CA VAL A 205 5.74 10.54 -21.90
C VAL A 205 7.00 10.04 -22.60
N ALA A 206 6.90 9.01 -23.44
CA ALA A 206 8.05 8.37 -24.10
C ALA A 206 8.87 9.32 -24.97
N HIS A 207 8.25 10.40 -25.48
CA HIS A 207 8.93 11.44 -26.29
C HIS A 207 9.98 12.25 -25.50
N MET A 208 9.95 12.19 -24.17
CA MET A 208 10.93 12.82 -23.27
C MET A 208 12.01 11.85 -22.78
N LEU A 209 11.86 10.56 -23.07
CA LEU A 209 12.67 9.50 -22.49
C LEU A 209 13.69 8.97 -23.50
N PRO A 210 14.92 8.65 -23.07
CA PRO A 210 15.85 7.87 -23.89
C PRO A 210 15.40 6.41 -23.99
N ASP A 211 16.00 5.65 -24.90
CA ASP A 211 15.79 4.23 -25.03
C ASP A 211 16.19 3.51 -23.74
N MET A 212 15.32 2.61 -23.21
CA MET A 212 15.56 1.87 -21.98
C MET A 212 14.68 0.64 -21.84
N ILE A 213 15.03 -0.24 -20.90
CA ILE A 213 14.25 -1.42 -20.50
C ILE A 213 13.75 -1.22 -19.06
N ILE A 214 12.45 -1.41 -18.86
CA ILE A 214 11.76 -1.22 -17.58
C ILE A 214 11.16 -2.57 -17.17
N PRO A 215 11.81 -3.31 -16.25
CA PRO A 215 11.26 -4.59 -15.78
C PRO A 215 10.12 -4.39 -14.81
N LEU A 216 9.04 -5.14 -15.00
CA LEU A 216 7.79 -4.96 -14.29
C LEU A 216 7.43 -6.16 -13.40
N ASN A 217 6.85 -5.88 -12.26
CA ASN A 217 6.22 -6.88 -11.43
C ASN A 217 4.81 -7.20 -11.93
N ALA A 218 4.59 -8.43 -12.39
CA ALA A 218 3.29 -8.91 -12.86
C ALA A 218 2.33 -9.32 -11.73
N MET A 219 2.76 -9.26 -10.48
CA MET A 219 2.00 -9.72 -9.31
C MET A 219 1.44 -8.54 -8.52
N ASP A 220 0.39 -8.81 -7.75
CA ASP A 220 -0.17 -7.81 -6.83
C ASP A 220 0.81 -7.45 -5.72
N GLU A 221 1.50 -8.46 -5.14
CA GLU A 221 2.40 -8.26 -4.02
C GLU A 221 3.80 -7.84 -4.48
N PRO A 222 4.49 -6.98 -3.71
CA PRO A 222 5.88 -6.61 -3.95
C PRO A 222 6.82 -7.81 -3.76
N ARG A 223 7.98 -7.78 -4.41
CA ARG A 223 8.81 -8.98 -4.56
C ARG A 223 10.25 -8.86 -4.06
N ILE A 224 10.78 -7.67 -3.89
CA ILE A 224 12.19 -7.46 -3.56
C ILE A 224 12.33 -7.08 -2.09
N MET A 225 12.97 -7.94 -1.27
CA MET A 225 13.20 -7.69 0.16
C MET A 225 14.66 -7.98 0.52
N VAL A 226 15.52 -7.00 0.31
CA VAL A 226 16.95 -7.10 0.66
C VAL A 226 17.11 -7.00 2.19
N PRO A 227 17.92 -7.86 2.83
CA PRO A 227 18.18 -7.78 4.26
C PRO A 227 18.73 -6.40 4.69
N PHE A 228 18.35 -5.94 5.88
CA PHE A 228 18.68 -4.61 6.40
C PHE A 228 20.17 -4.31 6.36
N GLU A 229 21.02 -5.26 6.75
CA GLU A 229 22.47 -5.08 6.80
C GLU A 229 23.05 -4.84 5.40
N GLU A 230 22.54 -5.55 4.40
CA GLU A 230 22.97 -5.37 3.04
C GLU A 230 22.50 -4.02 2.48
N ILE A 231 21.19 -3.69 2.67
CA ILE A 231 20.66 -2.42 2.16
C ILE A 231 21.35 -1.22 2.82
N SER A 232 21.69 -1.32 4.12
CA SER A 232 22.41 -0.28 4.85
C SER A 232 23.81 -0.06 4.29
N THR A 233 24.52 -1.13 3.94
CA THR A 233 25.83 -1.06 3.29
C THR A 233 25.72 -0.40 1.93
N ARG A 234 24.75 -0.80 1.11
CA ARG A 234 24.50 -0.20 -0.21
C ARG A 234 24.15 1.28 -0.15
N LEU A 235 23.34 1.69 0.83
CA LEU A 235 23.02 3.10 1.05
C LEU A 235 24.24 3.92 1.46
N ALA A 236 25.12 3.36 2.28
CA ALA A 236 26.38 4.00 2.64
C ALA A 236 27.29 4.20 1.41
N GLU A 237 27.43 3.18 0.55
CA GLU A 237 28.16 3.26 -0.71
C GLU A 237 27.52 4.28 -1.67
N ALA A 238 26.20 4.24 -1.84
CA ALA A 238 25.45 5.15 -2.70
C ALA A 238 25.60 6.63 -2.30
N SER A 239 25.81 6.90 -1.01
CA SER A 239 25.98 8.26 -0.50
C SER A 239 27.18 8.99 -1.11
N HIS A 240 28.21 8.26 -1.57
CA HIS A 240 29.39 8.83 -2.24
C HIS A 240 29.06 9.45 -3.61
N HIS A 241 27.94 9.08 -4.22
CA HIS A 241 27.45 9.67 -5.47
C HIS A 241 26.58 10.92 -5.26
N ARG A 242 26.34 11.34 -4.02
CA ARG A 242 25.64 12.60 -3.71
C ARG A 242 26.64 13.76 -3.73
N VAL A 243 26.99 14.19 -4.94
CA VAL A 243 27.98 15.25 -5.18
C VAL A 243 27.41 16.26 -6.17
N ILE A 244 27.54 17.55 -5.85
CA ILE A 244 27.29 18.64 -6.79
C ILE A 244 28.55 18.79 -7.64
N VAL A 245 28.49 18.33 -8.87
CA VAL A 245 29.61 18.39 -9.84
C VAL A 245 29.70 19.81 -10.39
N ASP A 246 30.93 20.24 -10.74
CA ASP A 246 31.15 21.51 -11.43
C ASP A 246 30.33 21.56 -12.74
N PRO A 247 29.48 22.58 -12.96
CA PRO A 247 28.64 22.71 -14.15
C PRO A 247 29.39 22.61 -15.49
N GLU A 248 30.66 23.03 -15.53
CA GLU A 248 31.49 22.92 -16.74
C GLU A 248 31.88 21.47 -17.11
N ARG A 249 31.75 20.55 -16.17
CA ARG A 249 32.04 19.12 -16.35
C ARG A 249 30.80 18.29 -16.64
N VAL A 250 29.63 18.91 -16.59
CA VAL A 250 28.33 18.22 -16.73
C VAL A 250 27.94 18.15 -18.21
N THR A 251 27.39 17.01 -18.60
CA THR A 251 26.71 16.80 -19.88
C THR A 251 25.23 16.48 -19.66
N ASN A 252 24.34 16.99 -20.52
CA ASN A 252 22.94 16.64 -20.53
C ASN A 252 22.54 15.70 -21.69
N VAL A 253 23.53 15.17 -22.43
CA VAL A 253 23.29 14.23 -23.51
C VAL A 253 23.27 12.82 -22.97
N VAL A 254 22.09 12.19 -23.00
CA VAL A 254 21.90 10.80 -22.59
C VAL A 254 21.90 9.91 -23.83
N GLU A 255 22.86 9.00 -23.88
CA GLU A 255 22.79 7.87 -24.81
C GLU A 255 21.90 6.80 -24.17
N GLY A 256 20.79 6.43 -24.85
CA GLY A 256 19.94 5.33 -24.43
C GLY A 256 20.68 3.99 -24.59
N TRP A 257 20.13 2.92 -24.00
CA TRP A 257 20.71 1.59 -24.10
C TRP A 257 19.68 0.55 -24.59
N SER A 258 20.16 -0.47 -25.30
CA SER A 258 19.36 -1.59 -25.78
C SER A 258 20.09 -2.92 -25.62
N GLU A 259 19.34 -4.02 -25.61
CA GLU A 259 19.89 -5.39 -25.48
C GLU A 259 20.89 -5.76 -26.60
N ALA A 260 20.75 -5.13 -27.77
CA ALA A 260 21.61 -5.43 -28.94
C ALA A 260 23.05 -4.94 -28.76
N GLU A 261 23.24 -3.94 -27.91
CA GLU A 261 24.55 -3.29 -27.71
C GLU A 261 25.37 -3.90 -26.58
N GLU A 262 24.71 -4.68 -25.71
CA GLU A 262 25.35 -5.35 -24.58
C GLU A 262 25.04 -6.85 -24.58
N PRO A 263 25.71 -7.69 -25.38
CA PRO A 263 25.61 -9.13 -25.25
C PRO A 263 26.29 -9.55 -23.95
N GLY A 264 25.53 -9.45 -22.85
CA GLY A 264 26.05 -9.76 -21.53
C GLY A 264 26.07 -11.27 -21.27
N GLN A 265 26.99 -11.69 -20.40
CA GLN A 265 26.89 -12.97 -19.73
C GLN A 265 25.59 -12.98 -18.90
N PRO A 266 24.78 -14.05 -18.93
CA PRO A 266 23.63 -14.14 -18.04
C PRO A 266 24.12 -14.03 -16.61
N HIS A 267 23.46 -13.15 -15.80
CA HIS A 267 23.65 -13.18 -14.36
C HIS A 267 23.24 -14.56 -13.83
N SER A 268 23.80 -14.94 -12.68
CA SER A 268 23.33 -16.12 -11.94
C SER A 268 21.81 -16.07 -11.83
N GLU A 269 21.14 -17.20 -12.04
CA GLU A 269 19.68 -17.26 -11.89
C GLU A 269 19.26 -16.63 -10.56
N THR A 270 18.36 -15.66 -10.63
CA THR A 270 17.77 -15.03 -9.44
C THR A 270 16.98 -16.07 -8.65
N GLU A 271 17.28 -16.20 -7.36
CA GLU A 271 16.55 -17.10 -6.49
C GLU A 271 15.22 -16.45 -6.05
N TRP A 272 14.12 -17.14 -6.38
CA TRP A 272 12.78 -16.72 -5.99
C TRP A 272 12.20 -17.68 -4.95
N SER A 273 12.04 -17.18 -3.72
CA SER A 273 11.42 -17.93 -2.64
C SER A 273 9.90 -17.77 -2.64
N ARG A 274 9.20 -18.90 -2.48
CA ARG A 274 7.74 -18.95 -2.25
C ARG A 274 7.38 -19.09 -0.76
N SER A 275 8.35 -18.97 0.12
CA SER A 275 8.12 -18.95 1.57
C SER A 275 7.31 -17.73 1.98
N ALA A 276 6.64 -17.81 3.14
CA ALA A 276 5.89 -16.69 3.69
C ALA A 276 6.79 -15.45 3.83
N PRO A 277 6.35 -14.27 3.36
CA PRO A 277 7.20 -13.07 3.29
C PRO A 277 7.58 -12.51 4.66
N LEU A 278 6.92 -12.93 5.73
CA LEU A 278 7.20 -12.45 7.08
C LEU A 278 8.66 -12.64 7.53
N SER A 279 9.30 -13.77 7.18
CA SER A 279 10.70 -14.02 7.53
C SER A 279 11.65 -13.06 6.82
N PHE A 280 11.38 -12.77 5.55
CA PHE A 280 12.11 -11.79 4.75
C PHE A 280 11.88 -10.38 5.28
N ALA A 281 10.63 -10.03 5.56
CA ALA A 281 10.26 -8.74 6.14
C ALA A 281 10.98 -8.48 7.46
N ARG A 282 11.07 -9.49 8.34
CA ARG A 282 11.83 -9.39 9.59
C ARG A 282 13.32 -9.16 9.35
N ALA A 283 13.92 -9.85 8.37
CA ALA A 283 15.32 -9.65 8.02
C ALA A 283 15.59 -8.27 7.40
N ALA A 284 14.61 -7.71 6.70
CA ALA A 284 14.69 -6.38 6.08
C ALA A 284 14.41 -5.23 7.07
N CYS A 285 13.80 -5.52 8.23
CA CYS A 285 13.59 -4.52 9.27
C CYS A 285 14.88 -4.18 10.03
N PRO A 286 15.04 -2.94 10.56
CA PRO A 286 16.14 -2.56 11.45
C PRO A 286 16.29 -3.51 12.64
N PRO A 287 17.52 -3.76 13.13
CA PRO A 287 17.77 -4.73 14.22
C PRO A 287 17.02 -4.42 15.52
N ASP A 288 16.78 -3.16 15.81
CA ASP A 288 16.10 -2.66 17.01
C ASP A 288 14.59 -2.46 16.82
N SER A 289 14.06 -2.79 15.63
CA SER A 289 12.63 -2.63 15.35
C SER A 289 11.76 -3.66 16.09
N PRO A 290 10.52 -3.27 16.48
CA PRO A 290 9.60 -4.16 17.19
C PRO A 290 9.36 -5.49 16.50
N LEU A 291 9.16 -5.50 15.16
CA LEU A 291 8.91 -6.74 14.41
C LEU A 291 10.13 -7.67 14.40
N ARG A 292 11.34 -7.12 14.31
CA ARG A 292 12.57 -7.93 14.25
C ARG A 292 12.98 -8.49 15.61
N MET A 293 12.78 -7.73 16.69
CA MET A 293 13.18 -8.14 18.05
C MET A 293 12.28 -9.20 18.66
N GLU A 294 11.04 -9.38 18.20
CA GLU A 294 10.09 -10.32 18.78
C GLU A 294 10.40 -11.77 18.34
N PRO A 295 10.86 -12.66 19.26
CA PRO A 295 11.38 -13.96 18.86
C PRO A 295 10.31 -15.01 18.51
N ASN A 296 9.03 -14.86 18.95
CA ASN A 296 8.01 -15.90 18.80
C ASN A 296 6.60 -15.35 18.53
N MET A 297 6.23 -15.30 17.26
CA MET A 297 4.89 -14.89 16.83
C MET A 297 3.77 -15.87 17.21
N LEU A 298 4.07 -17.15 17.45
CA LEU A 298 3.06 -18.16 17.79
C LEU A 298 2.37 -17.91 19.15
N HIS A 299 3.01 -17.18 20.06
CA HIS A 299 2.42 -16.84 21.36
C HIS A 299 1.60 -15.55 21.37
N MET A 300 1.66 -14.73 20.33
CA MET A 300 0.91 -13.47 20.26
C MET A 300 -0.57 -13.64 19.90
N ALA A 301 -0.99 -14.83 19.53
CA ALA A 301 -2.42 -15.16 19.45
C ALA A 301 -3.13 -15.09 20.82
N THR A 302 -2.37 -15.01 21.90
CA THR A 302 -2.87 -14.65 23.23
C THR A 302 -2.40 -13.23 23.52
N ALA A 303 -3.30 -12.25 23.48
CA ALA A 303 -3.01 -10.88 23.89
C ALA A 303 -2.26 -10.88 25.24
N PRO A 304 -1.22 -10.06 25.41
CA PRO A 304 -0.59 -9.92 26.72
C PRO A 304 -1.65 -9.52 27.73
N LYS A 305 -1.84 -10.35 28.74
CA LYS A 305 -2.86 -10.16 29.78
C LYS A 305 -2.62 -8.94 30.67
N THR A 306 -1.44 -8.34 30.61
CA THR A 306 -1.07 -7.19 31.43
C THR A 306 0.12 -6.46 30.78
N GLY A 307 -0.10 -5.25 30.37
CA GLY A 307 0.91 -4.34 29.88
C GLY A 307 0.37 -3.56 28.68
N ARG A 308 0.49 -2.24 28.73
CA ARG A 308 0.39 -1.43 27.53
C ARG A 308 1.32 -2.06 26.50
N PRO A 309 0.88 -2.32 25.25
CA PRO A 309 1.83 -2.64 24.18
C PRO A 309 2.93 -1.60 24.28
N HIS A 310 4.18 -2.01 24.19
CA HIS A 310 5.31 -1.08 24.15
C HIS A 310 4.88 0.04 23.20
N GLY A 311 4.84 1.29 23.70
CA GLY A 311 4.12 2.39 23.09
C GLY A 311 4.48 2.43 21.61
N GLN A 312 3.48 2.21 20.75
CA GLN A 312 3.72 2.25 19.32
C GLN A 312 4.13 3.69 19.00
N SER A 313 5.35 3.86 18.52
CA SER A 313 5.96 5.18 18.28
C SER A 313 5.17 6.05 17.31
N PHE A 314 4.24 5.45 16.59
CA PHE A 314 3.36 6.13 15.63
C PHE A 314 2.03 6.61 16.24
N MET A 315 1.74 6.29 17.50
CA MET A 315 0.49 6.67 18.16
C MET A 315 0.66 7.94 18.99
N THR A 316 -0.28 8.88 18.86
CA THR A 316 -0.48 9.99 19.78
C THR A 316 -1.73 9.69 20.61
N GLY A 317 -1.54 9.39 21.89
CA GLY A 317 -2.62 8.83 22.70
C GLY A 317 -3.10 7.49 22.16
N ALA A 318 -4.38 7.42 21.79
CA ALA A 318 -5.01 6.22 21.22
C ALA A 318 -5.08 6.23 19.67
N PHE A 319 -4.60 7.27 19.01
CA PHE A 319 -4.80 7.53 17.58
C PHE A 319 -3.49 7.57 16.81
N VAL A 320 -3.55 7.33 15.51
CA VAL A 320 -2.40 7.43 14.62
C VAL A 320 -1.97 8.89 14.51
N GLY A 321 -0.81 9.22 15.09
CA GLY A 321 -0.18 10.54 14.98
C GLY A 321 0.86 10.61 13.87
N ASN A 322 1.56 9.51 13.58
CA ASN A 322 2.53 9.42 12.49
C ASN A 322 2.12 8.34 11.50
N TRP A 323 1.54 8.78 10.38
CA TRP A 323 1.05 7.89 9.34
C TRP A 323 2.15 7.04 8.67
N THR A 324 3.30 7.64 8.40
CA THR A 324 4.43 6.96 7.76
C THR A 324 4.92 5.77 8.59
N LEU A 325 4.97 5.93 9.91
CA LEU A 325 5.33 4.85 10.83
C LEU A 325 4.18 3.86 11.05
N ALA A 326 2.92 4.31 11.00
CA ALA A 326 1.75 3.43 11.15
C ALA A 326 1.58 2.45 9.98
N SER A 327 2.03 2.83 8.78
CA SER A 327 2.07 1.97 7.60
C SER A 327 3.37 1.15 7.48
N ASP A 328 4.33 1.32 8.40
CA ASP A 328 5.57 0.56 8.43
C ASP A 328 5.42 -0.69 9.30
N LEU A 329 5.44 -1.85 8.66
CA LEU A 329 5.29 -3.15 9.34
C LEU A 329 6.35 -3.42 10.41
N CYS A 330 7.54 -2.79 10.34
CA CYS A 330 8.59 -2.95 11.34
C CYS A 330 8.21 -2.36 12.70
N GLN A 331 7.26 -1.42 12.75
CA GLN A 331 6.82 -0.73 13.96
C GLN A 331 5.79 -1.52 14.79
N ASP A 332 5.26 -2.63 14.24
CA ASP A 332 4.27 -3.46 14.93
C ASP A 332 4.66 -4.94 14.95
N SER A 333 5.14 -5.41 16.09
CA SER A 333 5.57 -6.81 16.27
C SER A 333 4.47 -7.84 15.99
N SER A 334 3.20 -7.47 16.14
CA SER A 334 2.05 -8.38 15.98
C SER A 334 1.48 -8.43 14.56
N ILE A 335 1.88 -7.51 13.68
CA ILE A 335 1.24 -7.35 12.38
C ILE A 335 1.34 -8.60 11.49
N GLY A 336 2.40 -9.38 11.67
CA GLY A 336 2.58 -10.65 10.98
C GLY A 336 1.49 -11.69 11.25
N ALA A 337 0.72 -11.52 12.34
CA ALA A 337 -0.41 -12.38 12.70
C ALA A 337 -1.77 -11.78 12.28
N PHE A 338 -1.79 -10.55 11.75
CA PHE A 338 -3.04 -9.81 11.52
C PHE A 338 -3.20 -9.26 10.10
N HIS A 339 -2.25 -9.51 9.21
CA HIS A 339 -2.36 -9.08 7.82
C HIS A 339 -2.08 -10.22 6.86
N GLY A 340 -3.00 -10.44 5.92
CA GLY A 340 -3.00 -11.60 5.03
C GLY A 340 -1.75 -11.72 4.17
N ALA A 341 -1.21 -10.61 3.68
CA ALA A 341 0.02 -10.59 2.91
C ALA A 341 1.25 -11.13 3.67
N LEU A 342 1.23 -11.09 5.01
CA LEU A 342 2.30 -11.64 5.86
C LEU A 342 1.97 -13.05 6.37
N ILE A 343 0.69 -13.39 6.49
CA ILE A 343 0.22 -14.71 6.94
C ILE A 343 0.31 -15.74 5.81
N SER A 344 -0.31 -15.44 4.66
CA SER A 344 -0.40 -16.34 3.50
C SER A 344 -0.78 -15.53 2.26
N PRO A 345 0.18 -14.88 1.59
CA PRO A 345 -0.08 -14.08 0.40
C PRO A 345 -0.59 -14.93 -0.76
N LEU A 346 -1.28 -14.28 -1.71
CA LEU A 346 -1.87 -14.98 -2.86
C LEU A 346 -0.80 -15.45 -3.85
N SER A 347 0.12 -14.57 -4.21
CA SER A 347 1.07 -14.78 -5.30
C SER A 347 2.52 -14.43 -4.95
N ALA A 348 2.87 -14.39 -3.64
CA ALA A 348 4.21 -14.00 -3.24
C ALA A 348 5.29 -14.89 -3.84
N SER A 349 6.29 -14.22 -4.40
CA SER A 349 7.54 -14.80 -4.85
C SER A 349 8.62 -13.75 -4.57
N THR A 350 9.35 -13.95 -3.46
CA THR A 350 10.27 -12.94 -2.90
C THR A 350 11.71 -13.27 -3.26
N SER A 351 12.48 -12.27 -3.66
CA SER A 351 13.94 -12.34 -3.77
C SER A 351 14.60 -11.40 -2.76
N VAL A 352 15.76 -11.81 -2.27
CA VAL A 352 16.65 -10.99 -1.42
C VAL A 352 17.69 -10.22 -2.24
N ASP A 353 17.79 -10.48 -3.53
CA ASP A 353 18.68 -9.77 -4.44
C ASP A 353 18.12 -8.37 -4.74
N LEU A 354 18.98 -7.36 -4.77
CA LEU A 354 18.61 -6.02 -5.22
C LEU A 354 18.42 -6.01 -6.74
N LEU A 355 17.15 -5.98 -7.17
CA LEU A 355 16.72 -6.05 -8.57
C LEU A 355 15.90 -4.80 -8.93
N PRO A 356 16.14 -4.17 -10.11
CA PRO A 356 15.44 -2.93 -10.49
C PRO A 356 14.01 -3.21 -11.01
N MET A 357 13.16 -3.80 -10.16
CA MET A 357 11.80 -4.20 -10.51
C MET A 357 10.81 -3.11 -10.14
N PHE A 358 9.97 -2.70 -11.11
CA PHE A 358 8.95 -1.68 -10.93
C PHE A 358 7.60 -2.31 -10.56
N GLY A 359 6.88 -1.68 -9.65
CA GLY A 359 5.59 -2.17 -9.16
C GLY A 359 4.64 -1.05 -8.73
N GLY A 360 3.37 -1.41 -8.50
CA GLY A 360 2.31 -0.45 -8.15
C GLY A 360 2.20 -0.12 -6.67
N SER A 361 2.73 -0.99 -5.80
CA SER A 361 2.74 -0.79 -4.35
C SER A 361 3.84 -1.63 -3.69
N LYS A 362 4.23 -1.29 -2.46
CA LYS A 362 5.21 -2.04 -1.70
C LYS A 362 5.09 -1.82 -0.19
N PHE A 363 5.63 -2.72 0.63
CA PHE A 363 5.88 -2.42 2.05
C PHE A 363 7.06 -1.45 2.21
N ALA A 364 7.15 -0.83 3.37
CA ALA A 364 8.26 0.09 3.68
C ALA A 364 9.65 -0.56 3.52
N VAL A 365 9.76 -1.86 3.73
CA VAL A 365 10.99 -2.66 3.66
C VAL A 365 11.29 -3.25 2.29
N ASN A 366 10.39 -3.14 1.31
CA ASN A 366 10.64 -3.63 -0.03
C ASN A 366 11.52 -2.67 -0.83
N ASN A 367 12.29 -3.23 -1.73
CA ASN A 367 13.18 -2.50 -2.64
C ASN A 367 12.65 -2.47 -4.09
N ASP A 368 11.38 -2.83 -4.29
CA ASP A 368 10.66 -2.57 -5.54
C ASP A 368 10.62 -1.06 -5.80
N ILE A 369 10.68 -0.66 -7.07
CA ILE A 369 10.62 0.75 -7.49
C ILE A 369 9.17 1.11 -7.75
N LEU A 370 8.63 2.08 -7.00
CA LEU A 370 7.23 2.45 -7.10
C LEU A 370 6.91 3.32 -8.31
N MET A 371 5.86 2.93 -9.03
CA MET A 371 5.18 3.78 -10.00
C MET A 371 3.65 3.64 -9.84
N PRO A 372 2.84 4.55 -10.43
CA PRO A 372 1.40 4.45 -10.33
C PRO A 372 0.88 3.09 -10.78
N ALA A 373 -0.01 2.49 -9.98
CA ALA A 373 -0.56 1.19 -10.29
C ALA A 373 -1.40 1.22 -11.58
N PRO A 374 -1.40 0.14 -12.39
CA PRO A 374 -2.07 0.13 -13.70
C PRO A 374 -3.57 0.35 -13.58
N MET A 375 -4.23 -0.17 -12.55
CA MET A 375 -5.66 0.03 -12.31
C MET A 375 -6.03 1.50 -12.09
N ALA A 376 -5.17 2.26 -11.42
CA ALA A 376 -5.38 3.70 -11.21
C ALA A 376 -5.33 4.47 -12.54
N TRP A 377 -4.43 4.08 -13.45
CA TRP A 377 -4.31 4.64 -14.78
C TRP A 377 -5.49 4.28 -15.69
N ASN A 378 -5.88 3.01 -15.71
CA ASN A 378 -6.97 2.51 -16.56
C ASN A 378 -8.34 3.06 -16.12
N GLY A 379 -8.46 3.49 -14.87
CA GLY A 379 -9.68 4.04 -14.31
C GLY A 379 -10.75 2.97 -14.07
N GLU A 380 -10.33 1.78 -13.68
CA GLU A 380 -11.24 0.68 -13.28
C GLU A 380 -12.15 1.11 -12.14
N GLU A 381 -11.63 1.91 -11.23
CA GLU A 381 -12.32 2.50 -10.09
C GLU A 381 -12.65 3.97 -10.36
N ARG A 382 -13.35 4.26 -11.47
CA ARG A 382 -13.65 5.64 -11.87
C ARG A 382 -14.59 6.31 -10.90
N PHE A 383 -14.19 7.49 -10.44
CA PHE A 383 -15.12 8.45 -9.86
C PHE A 383 -15.92 9.09 -10.99
N ASP A 384 -17.25 8.94 -10.99
CA ASP A 384 -18.14 9.70 -11.86
C ASP A 384 -18.49 11.02 -11.18
N SER A 385 -17.99 12.12 -11.75
CA SER A 385 -18.21 13.47 -11.21
C SER A 385 -19.64 13.95 -11.29
N GLN A 386 -20.55 13.19 -11.92
CA GLN A 386 -21.94 13.60 -12.11
C GLN A 386 -22.82 13.39 -10.87
N ASP A 387 -22.32 12.71 -9.83
CA ASP A 387 -23.06 12.50 -8.58
C ASP A 387 -22.21 12.72 -7.32
N PRO A 388 -21.74 13.92 -7.03
CA PRO A 388 -21.25 14.25 -5.71
C PRO A 388 -22.46 14.55 -4.83
N HIS A 389 -22.91 13.56 -4.05
CA HIS A 389 -23.90 13.83 -3.00
C HIS A 389 -23.39 14.97 -2.10
N ASP A 390 -24.22 15.99 -1.90
CA ASP A 390 -23.92 17.01 -0.91
C ASP A 390 -23.72 16.36 0.46
N TRP A 391 -22.77 16.89 1.25
CA TRP A 391 -22.47 16.33 2.56
C TRP A 391 -23.70 16.15 3.45
N SER A 392 -24.61 17.12 3.42
CA SER A 392 -25.87 17.10 4.19
C SER A 392 -26.84 15.98 3.81
N LEU A 393 -26.70 15.43 2.59
CA LEU A 393 -27.54 14.34 2.07
C LEU A 393 -26.91 12.97 2.30
N LYS A 394 -25.62 12.92 2.64
CA LYS A 394 -24.92 11.65 2.91
C LYS A 394 -25.39 11.04 4.24
N SER A 395 -25.51 9.72 4.24
CA SER A 395 -25.79 8.98 5.48
C SER A 395 -24.60 9.07 6.42
N GLY A 396 -24.83 9.22 7.73
CA GLY A 396 -23.79 9.23 8.78
C GLY A 396 -23.15 7.86 9.05
N LYS A 397 -23.10 6.98 8.04
CA LYS A 397 -22.56 5.62 8.17
C LYS A 397 -21.17 5.49 7.57
N ALA A 398 -20.43 4.52 8.09
CA ALA A 398 -19.25 3.96 7.44
C ALA A 398 -19.70 2.80 6.53
N THR A 399 -19.49 2.94 5.21
CA THR A 399 -19.95 1.96 4.22
C THR A 399 -18.76 1.33 3.51
N TRP A 400 -18.77 -0.02 3.44
CA TRP A 400 -17.78 -0.78 2.72
C TRP A 400 -18.38 -2.02 2.08
N ARG A 401 -18.06 -2.26 0.81
CA ARG A 401 -18.35 -3.48 0.08
C ARG A 401 -17.09 -3.94 -0.60
N GLY A 402 -16.79 -5.21 -0.51
CA GLY A 402 -15.64 -5.78 -1.18
C GLY A 402 -15.58 -7.28 -1.05
N THR A 403 -14.71 -7.88 -1.85
CA THR A 403 -14.45 -9.30 -1.82
C THR A 403 -13.52 -9.66 -0.66
N ALA A 404 -13.63 -10.88 -0.14
CA ALA A 404 -12.77 -11.42 0.91
C ALA A 404 -11.37 -11.77 0.36
N THR A 405 -10.70 -10.83 -0.33
CA THR A 405 -9.30 -10.96 -0.76
C THR A 405 -8.34 -10.63 0.38
N GLY A 406 -7.04 -10.65 0.12
CA GLY A 406 -5.98 -10.34 1.07
C GLY A 406 -5.09 -11.53 1.38
N GLY A 407 -5.11 -12.57 0.54
CA GLY A 407 -4.27 -13.75 0.64
C GLY A 407 -5.05 -15.06 0.53
N ARG A 408 -4.39 -16.20 0.81
CA ARG A 408 -4.95 -17.55 0.74
C ARG A 408 -5.56 -17.93 2.08
N HIS A 409 -6.88 -18.04 2.13
CA HIS A 409 -7.64 -18.38 3.33
C HIS A 409 -7.83 -19.88 3.47
N ASN A 410 -7.49 -20.43 4.64
CA ASN A 410 -7.78 -21.82 5.01
C ASN A 410 -8.53 -21.87 6.35
N ALA A 411 -8.94 -23.06 6.77
CA ALA A 411 -9.75 -23.26 7.98
C ALA A 411 -9.12 -22.74 9.28
N LEU A 412 -7.80 -22.53 9.32
CA LEU A 412 -7.07 -22.13 10.52
C LEU A 412 -6.68 -20.64 10.56
N ASN A 413 -6.49 -20.00 9.39
CA ASN A 413 -5.91 -18.67 9.31
C ASN A 413 -6.91 -17.55 8.98
N TRP A 414 -8.07 -17.83 8.39
CA TRP A 414 -9.04 -16.85 7.92
C TRP A 414 -9.44 -15.78 8.96
N PRO A 415 -9.60 -16.08 10.26
CA PRO A 415 -10.03 -15.08 11.24
C PRO A 415 -9.02 -13.96 11.45
N ASN A 416 -7.77 -14.17 11.05
CA ASN A 416 -6.68 -13.25 11.27
C ASN A 416 -6.46 -12.29 10.09
N PHE A 417 -7.12 -12.50 8.96
CA PHE A 417 -6.98 -11.63 7.79
C PHE A 417 -7.62 -10.27 8.03
N HIS A 418 -6.98 -9.23 7.58
CA HIS A 418 -7.36 -7.84 7.85
C HIS A 418 -8.79 -7.51 7.41
N ARG A 419 -9.25 -7.92 6.21
CA ARG A 419 -10.65 -7.72 5.77
C ARG A 419 -11.65 -8.49 6.62
N HIS A 420 -11.34 -9.74 6.97
CA HIS A 420 -12.19 -10.56 7.83
C HIS A 420 -12.33 -9.94 9.22
N ARG A 421 -11.23 -9.45 9.79
CA ARG A 421 -11.23 -8.75 11.07
C ARG A 421 -12.04 -7.46 11.03
N PHE A 422 -11.89 -6.68 9.94
CA PHE A 422 -12.63 -5.45 9.78
C PHE A 422 -14.15 -5.69 9.65
N VAL A 423 -14.58 -6.63 8.80
CA VAL A 423 -16.01 -6.98 8.64
C VAL A 423 -16.58 -7.55 9.93
N ALA A 424 -15.83 -8.38 10.66
CA ALA A 424 -16.25 -8.86 11.99
C ALA A 424 -16.42 -7.71 12.99
N LEU A 425 -15.46 -6.79 13.03
CA LEU A 425 -15.49 -5.62 13.92
C LEU A 425 -16.74 -4.76 13.70
N THR A 426 -17.17 -4.60 12.48
CA THR A 426 -18.30 -3.74 12.10
C THR A 426 -19.67 -4.43 12.13
N ASN A 427 -19.76 -5.68 12.59
CA ASN A 427 -21.02 -6.42 12.71
C ASN A 427 -21.63 -6.30 14.13
N GLY A 428 -22.48 -5.31 14.33
CA GLY A 428 -23.08 -5.04 15.64
C GLY A 428 -24.08 -6.10 16.10
N THR A 429 -24.76 -6.79 15.17
CA THR A 429 -25.69 -7.89 15.52
C THR A 429 -24.92 -9.05 16.15
N LYS A 430 -23.81 -9.47 15.53
CA LYS A 430 -22.98 -10.53 16.10
C LYS A 430 -22.26 -10.09 17.38
N TYR A 431 -21.96 -8.80 17.51
CA TYR A 431 -21.45 -8.27 18.77
C TYR A 431 -22.45 -8.50 19.92
N SER A 432 -23.72 -8.14 19.73
CA SER A 432 -24.75 -8.31 20.74
C SER A 432 -25.01 -9.79 21.08
N LEU A 433 -24.98 -10.67 20.07
CA LEU A 433 -25.15 -12.12 20.27
C LEU A 433 -23.93 -12.79 20.94
N ALA A 434 -22.72 -12.24 20.79
CA ALA A 434 -21.52 -12.80 21.40
C ALA A 434 -21.54 -12.75 22.94
N ASP A 435 -22.16 -11.73 23.49
CA ASP A 435 -22.36 -11.62 24.94
C ASP A 435 -23.30 -12.74 25.49
N GLU A 436 -24.25 -13.22 24.67
CA GLU A 436 -25.21 -14.25 25.08
C GLU A 436 -24.72 -15.69 24.83
N THR A 437 -23.88 -15.89 23.79
CA THR A 437 -23.56 -17.24 23.29
C THR A 437 -22.12 -17.69 23.50
N SER A 438 -21.26 -16.86 24.11
CA SER A 438 -19.83 -17.15 24.29
C SER A 438 -19.07 -17.46 22.98
N ASN A 439 -19.45 -16.86 21.85
CA ASN A 439 -18.73 -17.02 20.58
C ASN A 439 -17.35 -16.34 20.67
N ARG A 440 -16.33 -17.14 21.04
CA ARG A 440 -15.01 -16.68 21.48
C ARG A 440 -14.20 -16.00 20.38
N ILE A 441 -14.46 -16.27 19.10
CA ILE A 441 -13.70 -15.68 17.99
C ILE A 441 -14.08 -14.21 17.82
N PHE A 442 -15.37 -13.92 17.72
CA PHE A 442 -15.89 -12.56 17.61
C PHE A 442 -15.56 -11.72 18.85
N THR A 443 -15.80 -12.26 20.03
CA THR A 443 -15.49 -11.58 21.30
C THR A 443 -14.01 -11.23 21.39
N ARG A 444 -13.11 -12.10 20.91
CA ARG A 444 -11.66 -11.87 20.94
C ARG A 444 -11.21 -10.80 19.96
N LEU A 445 -11.72 -10.80 18.72
CA LEU A 445 -11.43 -9.78 17.73
C LEU A 445 -11.94 -8.41 18.17
N GLN A 446 -13.10 -8.38 18.80
CA GLN A 446 -13.72 -7.16 19.32
C GLN A 446 -13.05 -6.65 20.59
N GLN A 447 -12.65 -7.52 21.52
CA GLN A 447 -11.93 -7.14 22.74
C GLN A 447 -10.53 -6.56 22.43
N GLN A 448 -9.91 -6.95 21.33
CA GLN A 448 -8.62 -6.39 20.92
C GLN A 448 -8.74 -4.97 20.34
N SER A 449 -9.88 -4.62 19.78
CA SER A 449 -10.11 -3.35 19.10
C SER A 449 -10.95 -2.35 19.90
N ALA A 450 -11.65 -2.77 20.94
CA ALA A 450 -12.86 -2.05 21.33
C ALA A 450 -12.73 -1.18 22.56
N LEU A 451 -11.74 -1.29 23.40
CA LEU A 451 -12.05 -0.92 24.79
C LEU A 451 -11.28 0.24 25.36
N SER A 452 -10.38 0.90 24.63
CA SER A 452 -9.60 1.90 25.32
C SER A 452 -10.24 3.27 25.41
N PRO A 453 -10.76 3.94 24.41
CA PRO A 453 -11.24 5.32 24.63
C PRO A 453 -12.76 5.52 24.59
N LEU A 454 -13.58 4.47 24.62
CA LEU A 454 -15.04 4.63 24.55
C LEU A 454 -15.69 4.86 25.91
N ARG A 455 -16.73 5.70 25.93
CA ARG A 455 -17.56 5.90 27.13
C ARG A 455 -18.25 4.61 27.55
N ILE A 456 -18.44 4.43 28.86
CA ILE A 456 -19.08 3.24 29.46
C ILE A 456 -20.49 3.04 28.93
N ASP A 457 -21.22 4.13 28.74
CA ASP A 457 -22.60 4.06 28.24
C ASP A 457 -22.66 3.58 26.80
N LEU A 458 -21.69 3.97 25.97
CA LEU A 458 -21.53 3.44 24.62
C LEU A 458 -21.13 1.96 24.65
N GLN A 459 -20.26 1.55 25.57
CA GLN A 459 -19.85 0.15 25.69
C GLN A 459 -21.05 -0.79 25.94
N LYS A 460 -22.01 -0.38 26.76
CA LYS A 460 -23.22 -1.17 27.04
C LYS A 460 -24.13 -1.35 25.82
N ASN A 461 -24.13 -0.40 24.91
CA ASN A 461 -24.99 -0.37 23.73
C ASN A 461 -24.19 -0.45 22.42
N LEU A 462 -22.93 -0.88 22.50
CA LEU A 462 -22.00 -0.84 21.39
C LEU A 462 -22.50 -1.61 20.16
N GLY A 463 -23.15 -2.77 20.35
CA GLY A 463 -23.73 -3.53 19.24
C GLY A 463 -24.77 -2.73 18.45
N SER A 464 -25.68 -2.04 19.14
CA SER A 464 -26.68 -1.17 18.49
C SER A 464 -26.05 0.02 17.82
N TRP A 465 -25.05 0.65 18.45
CA TRP A 465 -24.32 1.77 17.88
C TRP A 465 -23.56 1.34 16.60
N ILE A 466 -22.88 0.19 16.63
CA ILE A 466 -22.19 -0.37 15.45
C ILE A 466 -23.17 -0.58 14.31
N THR A 467 -24.34 -1.20 14.56
CA THR A 467 -25.37 -1.45 13.54
C THR A 467 -25.90 -0.16 12.93
N ASN A 468 -26.07 0.89 13.73
CA ASN A 468 -26.59 2.16 13.25
C ASN A 468 -25.58 2.95 12.41
N HIS A 469 -24.28 2.82 12.72
CA HIS A 469 -23.24 3.62 12.10
C HIS A 469 -22.36 2.86 11.10
N ASN A 470 -22.63 1.56 10.85
CA ASN A 470 -21.89 0.76 9.88
C ASN A 470 -22.82 0.06 8.88
N ASP A 471 -22.38 0.02 7.63
CA ASP A 471 -22.95 -0.79 6.55
C ASP A 471 -21.80 -1.47 5.80
N VAL A 472 -21.28 -2.53 6.41
CA VAL A 472 -20.05 -3.21 5.98
C VAL A 472 -20.33 -4.69 5.74
N SER A 473 -20.06 -5.18 4.54
CA SER A 473 -20.18 -6.61 4.23
C SER A 473 -19.27 -7.04 3.10
N PHE A 474 -18.97 -8.34 3.05
CA PHE A 474 -18.43 -8.97 1.87
C PHE A 474 -19.47 -9.06 0.75
N THR A 475 -19.01 -8.90 -0.49
CA THR A 475 -19.81 -9.15 -1.71
C THR A 475 -19.55 -10.55 -2.26
N ASP A 476 -18.42 -11.13 -1.93
CA ASP A 476 -18.01 -12.46 -2.31
C ASP A 476 -16.93 -12.98 -1.35
N LEU A 477 -16.86 -14.30 -1.18
CA LEU A 477 -15.92 -14.97 -0.29
C LEU A 477 -14.92 -15.79 -1.11
N PHE A 478 -13.63 -15.59 -0.81
CA PHE A 478 -12.54 -16.39 -1.35
C PHE A 478 -11.97 -17.29 -0.27
N CYS A 479 -11.70 -18.54 -0.63
CA CYS A 479 -10.96 -19.47 0.23
C CYS A 479 -10.36 -20.59 -0.62
N ASP A 480 -9.29 -21.21 -0.13
CA ASP A 480 -8.76 -22.43 -0.71
C ASP A 480 -9.75 -23.56 -0.46
N ILE A 481 -10.46 -23.99 -1.50
CA ILE A 481 -11.47 -25.05 -1.41
C ILE A 481 -10.81 -26.36 -1.85
N PRO A 482 -10.76 -27.40 -0.99
CA PRO A 482 -10.15 -28.67 -1.38
C PRO A 482 -10.99 -29.54 -2.33
N THR A 483 -12.30 -29.27 -2.53
CA THR A 483 -13.20 -30.23 -3.24
C THR A 483 -14.51 -29.62 -3.77
N GLU A 484 -15.23 -30.44 -4.49
CA GLU A 484 -16.40 -30.32 -5.37
C GLU A 484 -17.61 -29.47 -4.92
N ASN A 485 -17.67 -29.00 -3.68
CA ASN A 485 -18.75 -28.13 -3.20
C ASN A 485 -18.22 -26.73 -2.92
N SER A 486 -18.14 -25.91 -3.88
CA SER A 486 -17.65 -24.53 -3.99
C SER A 486 -18.05 -23.51 -2.92
N GLN A 487 -18.16 -23.85 -1.63
CA GLN A 487 -18.48 -22.94 -0.54
C GLN A 487 -17.35 -22.86 0.49
N CYS A 488 -17.03 -21.64 0.93
CA CYS A 488 -16.08 -21.42 2.02
C CYS A 488 -16.61 -21.96 3.34
N TRP A 489 -15.76 -22.56 4.19
CA TRP A 489 -16.15 -23.17 5.47
C TRP A 489 -16.80 -22.21 6.46
N TYR A 490 -16.49 -20.93 6.35
CA TYR A 490 -17.00 -19.87 7.23
C TYR A 490 -18.21 -19.13 6.63
N LEU A 491 -18.74 -19.62 5.50
CA LEU A 491 -19.99 -19.10 4.94
C LEU A 491 -21.15 -19.51 5.87
N SER A 492 -22.09 -18.62 6.07
CA SER A 492 -23.30 -18.78 6.88
C SER A 492 -23.14 -18.69 8.40
N ASP A 493 -22.07 -19.24 8.96
CA ASP A 493 -21.90 -19.23 10.42
C ASP A 493 -21.24 -17.94 10.91
N GLU A 494 -20.27 -17.41 10.15
CA GLU A 494 -19.46 -16.26 10.55
C GLU A 494 -19.72 -15.00 9.72
N TYR A 495 -19.91 -15.14 8.39
CA TYR A 495 -20.15 -14.01 7.50
C TYR A 495 -21.33 -14.26 6.57
N GLU A 496 -22.16 -13.24 6.44
CA GLU A 496 -23.17 -13.16 5.39
C GLU A 496 -22.59 -12.39 4.20
N VAL A 497 -22.84 -12.89 2.99
CA VAL A 497 -22.52 -12.16 1.76
C VAL A 497 -23.63 -11.14 1.55
N GLY A 498 -23.28 -9.87 1.60
CA GLY A 498 -24.19 -8.77 1.30
C GLY A 498 -24.44 -8.61 -0.20
N GLY A 499 -25.44 -7.84 -0.55
CA GLY A 499 -25.65 -7.43 -1.94
C GLY A 499 -24.48 -6.60 -2.48
N THR A 500 -24.22 -6.69 -3.79
CA THR A 500 -23.30 -5.78 -4.47
C THR A 500 -23.84 -4.35 -4.38
N MET A 501 -22.93 -3.41 -4.16
CA MET A 501 -23.22 -1.98 -4.13
C MET A 501 -22.27 -1.28 -5.10
N SER A 502 -22.79 -0.43 -5.98
CA SER A 502 -21.93 0.34 -6.84
C SER A 502 -21.03 1.29 -6.04
N LEU A 503 -19.94 1.76 -6.60
CA LEU A 503 -19.11 2.78 -5.95
C LEU A 503 -19.92 4.07 -5.73
N ALA A 504 -20.76 4.46 -6.68
CA ALA A 504 -21.64 5.63 -6.57
C ALA A 504 -22.58 5.51 -5.37
N ASP A 505 -23.18 4.34 -5.15
CA ASP A 505 -24.05 4.10 -3.99
C ASP A 505 -23.25 4.16 -2.65
N GLN A 506 -21.98 3.69 -2.66
CA GLN A 506 -21.12 3.82 -1.47
C GLN A 506 -20.80 5.28 -1.15
N TYR A 507 -20.67 6.14 -2.16
CA TYR A 507 -20.41 7.59 -1.98
C TYR A 507 -21.57 8.34 -1.33
N ALA A 508 -22.76 7.74 -1.21
CA ALA A 508 -23.86 8.27 -0.41
C ALA A 508 -23.64 8.23 1.10
N SER A 509 -22.50 7.67 1.54
CA SER A 509 -22.12 7.60 2.96
C SER A 509 -20.99 8.59 3.28
N LYS A 510 -21.01 9.16 4.48
CA LYS A 510 -20.01 10.12 4.94
C LYS A 510 -18.63 9.51 5.11
N PHE A 511 -18.54 8.23 5.51
CA PHE A 511 -17.28 7.55 5.83
C PHE A 511 -17.08 6.33 4.94
N LEU A 512 -15.87 6.21 4.35
CA LEU A 512 -15.50 5.14 3.44
C LEU A 512 -14.23 4.45 3.93
N PRO A 513 -14.34 3.37 4.69
CA PRO A 513 -13.18 2.58 5.11
C PRO A 513 -12.40 2.06 3.91
N ASP A 514 -11.09 2.29 3.92
CA ASP A 514 -10.16 1.85 2.89
C ASP A 514 -9.19 0.81 3.47
N ILE A 515 -9.44 -0.46 3.13
CA ILE A 515 -8.77 -1.63 3.71
C ILE A 515 -8.07 -2.41 2.57
N ASP A 516 -6.81 -2.75 2.78
CA ASP A 516 -5.98 -3.50 1.84
C ASP A 516 -6.67 -4.76 1.30
N GLY A 517 -6.32 -5.13 0.05
CA GLY A 517 -6.68 -6.40 -0.57
C GLY A 517 -5.49 -7.38 -0.54
N ASN A 518 -5.20 -8.02 -1.68
CA ASN A 518 -3.95 -8.78 -1.86
C ASN A 518 -2.73 -7.86 -1.79
N SER A 519 -2.89 -6.64 -2.32
CA SER A 519 -2.03 -5.48 -2.09
C SER A 519 -2.89 -4.30 -1.61
N PHE A 520 -2.54 -3.07 -1.97
CA PHE A 520 -3.28 -1.86 -1.60
C PHE A 520 -4.76 -1.89 -2.07
N SER A 521 -5.55 -0.91 -1.63
CA SER A 521 -6.92 -0.73 -2.10
C SER A 521 -6.99 0.23 -3.30
N GLY A 522 -7.35 -0.26 -4.48
CA GLY A 522 -7.48 0.55 -5.70
C GLY A 522 -8.54 1.65 -5.63
N ARG A 523 -9.47 1.60 -4.67
CA ARG A 523 -10.60 2.54 -4.52
C ARG A 523 -10.23 3.88 -3.88
N TYR A 524 -9.06 3.96 -3.25
CA TYR A 524 -8.70 5.09 -2.39
C TYR A 524 -8.79 6.45 -3.06
N ARG A 525 -8.28 6.57 -4.31
CA ARG A 525 -8.40 7.81 -5.09
C ARG A 525 -9.87 8.21 -5.31
N SER A 526 -10.73 7.27 -5.64
CA SER A 526 -12.15 7.52 -5.85
C SER A 526 -12.87 7.89 -4.55
N PHE A 527 -12.47 7.31 -3.43
CA PHE A 527 -12.98 7.67 -2.11
C PHE A 527 -12.61 9.12 -1.73
N LEU A 528 -11.39 9.55 -2.01
CA LEU A 528 -11.00 10.97 -1.85
C LEU A 528 -11.89 11.89 -2.69
N LEU A 529 -12.05 11.58 -3.99
CA LEU A 529 -12.82 12.43 -4.92
C LEU A 529 -14.32 12.49 -4.62
N SER A 530 -14.86 11.51 -3.91
CA SER A 530 -16.28 11.38 -3.60
C SER A 530 -16.83 12.41 -2.63
N LYS A 531 -16.00 13.25 -2.01
CA LYS A 531 -16.37 14.14 -0.89
C LYS A 531 -16.92 13.36 0.31
N SER A 532 -16.45 12.14 0.51
CA SER A 532 -16.60 11.38 1.76
C SER A 532 -15.27 11.32 2.48
N VAL A 533 -15.27 10.99 3.75
CA VAL A 533 -14.04 10.82 4.54
C VAL A 533 -13.50 9.41 4.34
N PRO A 534 -12.35 9.21 3.67
CA PRO A 534 -11.69 7.92 3.70
C PRO A 534 -11.12 7.65 5.10
N ILE A 535 -11.42 6.47 5.68
CA ILE A 535 -10.77 5.97 6.91
C ILE A 535 -9.82 4.87 6.48
N LYS A 536 -8.51 5.17 6.41
CA LYS A 536 -7.51 4.32 5.75
C LYS A 536 -6.65 3.54 6.73
N ALA A 537 -6.57 2.21 6.52
CA ALA A 537 -5.59 1.32 7.13
C ALA A 537 -4.86 0.55 6.03
N THR A 538 -3.54 0.68 5.95
CA THR A 538 -2.71 0.00 4.95
C THR A 538 -1.31 -0.26 5.47
N LEU A 539 -0.68 -1.34 4.97
CA LEU A 539 0.77 -1.57 5.08
C LEU A 539 1.51 -1.19 3.80
N TYR A 540 0.77 -0.85 2.74
CA TYR A 540 1.37 -0.57 1.45
C TYR A 540 1.62 0.92 1.25
N ARG A 541 2.79 1.21 0.70
CA ARG A 541 3.15 2.51 0.17
C ARG A 541 2.76 2.58 -1.30
N GLU A 542 2.30 3.77 -1.69
CA GLU A 542 1.92 4.10 -3.05
C GLU A 542 2.63 5.39 -3.52
N TRP A 543 2.74 5.58 -4.83
CA TRP A 543 3.43 6.72 -5.46
C TRP A 543 2.99 8.10 -4.96
N HIS A 544 1.78 8.18 -4.46
CA HIS A 544 1.12 9.43 -4.05
C HIS A 544 1.21 9.75 -2.56
N ASP A 545 1.80 8.88 -1.74
CA ASP A 545 1.75 9.05 -0.27
C ASP A 545 2.33 10.38 0.20
N SER A 546 3.40 10.88 -0.44
CA SER A 546 4.01 12.17 -0.12
C SER A 546 3.15 13.39 -0.50
N ARG A 547 2.06 13.19 -1.23
CA ARG A 547 1.13 14.24 -1.67
C ARG A 547 -0.03 14.45 -0.70
N LEU A 548 -0.26 13.50 0.21
CA LEU A 548 -1.42 13.48 1.10
C LEU A 548 -0.99 13.62 2.56
N VAL A 549 -1.76 14.39 3.31
CA VAL A 549 -1.53 14.61 4.75
C VAL A 549 -2.67 13.94 5.52
N ALA A 550 -2.32 13.00 6.39
CA ALA A 550 -3.26 12.35 7.31
C ALA A 550 -3.91 13.38 8.22
N TRP A 551 -5.16 13.19 8.61
CA TRP A 551 -6.02 14.11 9.36
C TRP A 551 -6.40 15.41 8.62
N LYS A 552 -5.80 15.67 7.43
CA LYS A 552 -6.18 16.78 6.54
C LYS A 552 -7.00 16.32 5.34
N HIS A 553 -6.55 15.24 4.67
CA HIS A 553 -7.17 14.74 3.43
C HIS A 553 -7.89 13.40 3.63
N PHE A 554 -7.58 12.69 4.69
CA PHE A 554 -8.17 11.41 5.09
C PHE A 554 -7.92 11.17 6.57
N VAL A 555 -8.67 10.27 7.16
CA VAL A 555 -8.50 9.85 8.56
C VAL A 555 -7.68 8.56 8.61
N PRO A 556 -6.52 8.55 9.25
CA PRO A 556 -5.72 7.34 9.40
C PRO A 556 -6.31 6.43 10.48
N MET A 557 -6.18 5.12 10.28
CA MET A 557 -6.54 4.08 11.23
C MET A 557 -5.39 3.09 11.34
N ASN A 558 -5.10 2.59 12.53
CA ASN A 558 -4.05 1.59 12.70
C ASN A 558 -4.46 0.22 12.12
N ASN A 559 -3.48 -0.58 11.68
CA ASN A 559 -3.75 -1.87 11.04
C ASN A 559 -4.31 -2.95 11.96
N ARG A 560 -4.40 -2.70 13.27
CA ARG A 560 -5.12 -3.53 14.24
C ARG A 560 -6.60 -3.14 14.39
N PHE A 561 -6.99 -1.97 13.87
CA PHE A 561 -8.33 -1.36 13.99
C PHE A 561 -8.72 -1.01 15.43
N THR A 562 -7.75 -0.85 16.32
CA THR A 562 -8.03 -0.59 17.74
C THR A 562 -8.58 0.81 18.01
N ASP A 563 -8.38 1.73 17.10
CA ASP A 563 -8.83 3.13 17.13
C ASP A 563 -10.15 3.37 16.36
N TYR A 564 -10.65 2.38 15.61
CA TYR A 564 -11.77 2.56 14.69
C TYR A 564 -13.03 3.13 15.35
N TYR A 565 -13.48 2.52 16.43
CA TYR A 565 -14.73 2.98 17.09
C TYR A 565 -14.57 4.36 17.71
N ALA A 566 -13.42 4.66 18.29
CA ALA A 566 -13.15 5.95 18.87
C ALA A 566 -13.09 7.05 17.82
N VAL A 567 -12.43 6.78 16.69
CA VAL A 567 -12.38 7.68 15.53
C VAL A 567 -13.78 7.92 14.97
N LEU A 568 -14.53 6.84 14.70
CA LEU A 568 -15.88 7.01 14.14
C LEU A 568 -16.80 7.72 15.12
N SER A 569 -16.75 7.38 16.42
CA SER A 569 -17.60 8.04 17.44
C SER A 569 -17.27 9.53 17.62
N TYR A 570 -16.02 9.94 17.43
CA TYR A 570 -15.65 11.35 17.40
C TYR A 570 -16.46 12.13 16.36
N PHE A 571 -16.58 11.60 15.16
CA PHE A 571 -17.24 12.28 14.05
C PHE A 571 -18.78 12.17 14.10
N VAL A 572 -19.32 10.99 14.46
CA VAL A 572 -20.78 10.73 14.40
C VAL A 572 -21.49 11.00 15.72
N GLY A 573 -20.79 11.02 16.83
CA GLY A 573 -21.39 11.16 18.16
C GLY A 573 -22.17 9.94 18.64
N CYS A 574 -22.99 10.14 19.64
CA CYS A 574 -23.95 9.16 20.15
C CYS A 574 -25.23 9.84 20.64
N GLY A 575 -26.37 9.51 20.02
CA GLY A 575 -27.68 10.04 20.36
C GLY A 575 -28.25 9.48 21.64
N GLU A 576 -29.31 10.13 22.13
CA GLU A 576 -30.03 9.75 23.38
C GLU A 576 -30.65 8.35 23.29
N ASP A 577 -31.10 7.94 22.12
CA ASP A 577 -31.70 6.62 21.83
C ASP A 577 -30.75 5.45 22.11
N ILE A 578 -29.46 5.66 21.97
CA ILE A 578 -28.42 4.65 22.19
C ILE A 578 -27.71 4.86 23.53
N CYS A 579 -27.23 6.07 23.77
CA CYS A 579 -26.39 6.39 24.91
C CYS A 579 -27.17 6.90 26.14
N GLY A 580 -28.47 7.13 25.99
CA GLY A 580 -29.29 7.74 27.00
C GLY A 580 -28.95 9.23 27.24
N SER A 581 -29.86 9.96 27.90
CA SER A 581 -29.72 11.42 28.09
C SER A 581 -28.47 11.87 28.86
N LYS A 582 -27.87 10.98 29.66
CA LYS A 582 -26.63 11.26 30.41
C LYS A 582 -25.35 10.87 29.67
N GLY A 583 -25.45 10.02 28.65
CA GLY A 583 -24.35 9.47 27.90
C GLY A 583 -24.23 10.04 26.49
N MET A 584 -25.25 10.76 26.03
CA MET A 584 -25.24 11.36 24.68
C MET A 584 -24.11 12.41 24.53
N PHE A 585 -23.56 12.49 23.33
CA PHE A 585 -22.60 13.53 22.95
C PHE A 585 -22.71 13.82 21.45
N GLU A 586 -22.46 15.05 21.09
CA GLU A 586 -22.47 15.49 19.70
C GLU A 586 -21.23 15.01 18.96
N GLY A 587 -21.37 14.69 17.67
CA GLY A 587 -20.26 14.38 16.78
C GLY A 587 -19.67 15.65 16.17
N HIS A 588 -18.45 15.53 15.68
CA HIS A 588 -17.71 16.59 15.01
C HIS A 588 -17.93 16.54 13.49
N ASP A 589 -19.20 16.65 13.08
CA ASP A 589 -19.61 16.52 11.66
C ASP A 589 -19.00 17.60 10.75
N ALA A 590 -18.79 18.79 11.28
CA ALA A 590 -18.19 19.89 10.53
C ALA A 590 -16.71 19.64 10.19
N GLU A 591 -15.94 19.07 11.10
CA GLU A 591 -14.56 18.67 10.85
C GLU A 591 -14.47 17.52 9.85
N ALA A 592 -15.42 16.58 9.92
CA ALA A 592 -15.51 15.50 8.93
C ALA A 592 -15.79 16.07 7.52
N ASP A 593 -16.71 17.01 7.37
CA ASP A 593 -16.97 17.71 6.09
C ASP A 593 -15.73 18.46 5.59
N GLU A 594 -15.00 19.13 6.49
CA GLU A 594 -13.77 19.82 6.11
C GLU A 594 -12.71 18.85 5.58
N ILE A 595 -12.47 17.72 6.25
CA ILE A 595 -11.53 16.70 5.78
C ILE A 595 -11.98 16.13 4.43
N ALA A 596 -13.26 15.83 4.26
CA ALA A 596 -13.81 15.29 3.02
C ALA A 596 -13.64 16.25 1.84
N ARG A 597 -13.95 17.56 2.05
CA ARG A 597 -13.76 18.59 1.03
C ARG A 597 -12.28 18.80 0.72
N ALA A 598 -11.44 18.93 1.75
CA ALA A 598 -10.00 19.12 1.56
C ALA A 598 -9.39 17.94 0.79
N GLY A 599 -9.76 16.70 1.14
CA GLY A 599 -9.32 15.50 0.43
C GLY A 599 -9.73 15.50 -1.05
N SER A 600 -10.99 15.84 -1.34
CA SER A 600 -11.52 15.86 -2.71
C SER A 600 -10.89 16.97 -3.56
N GLU A 601 -10.81 18.18 -3.05
CA GLU A 601 -10.23 19.32 -3.75
C GLU A 601 -8.75 19.10 -4.05
N TRP A 602 -8.03 18.54 -3.09
CA TRP A 602 -6.60 18.30 -3.23
C TRP A 602 -6.31 17.12 -4.17
N ALA A 603 -7.01 15.99 -4.03
CA ALA A 603 -6.89 14.86 -4.95
C ALA A 603 -7.20 15.27 -6.40
N GLY A 604 -8.15 16.17 -6.61
CA GLY A 604 -8.46 16.76 -7.92
C GLY A 604 -7.32 17.59 -8.53
N LYS A 605 -6.33 18.00 -7.73
CA LYS A 605 -5.18 18.82 -8.19
C LYS A 605 -3.89 18.02 -8.33
N VAL A 606 -3.69 16.95 -7.52
CA VAL A 606 -2.39 16.27 -7.43
C VAL A 606 -2.45 14.77 -7.69
N LEU A 607 -3.64 14.19 -7.91
CA LEU A 607 -3.84 12.77 -8.22
C LEU A 607 -4.55 12.55 -9.57
N ARG A 608 -4.42 13.48 -10.50
CA ARG A 608 -4.95 13.35 -11.87
C ARG A 608 -4.14 12.34 -12.68
N LYS A 609 -4.66 11.87 -13.79
CA LYS A 609 -3.90 11.02 -14.71
C LYS A 609 -2.59 11.68 -15.16
N VAL A 610 -2.64 12.97 -15.45
CA VAL A 610 -1.45 13.73 -15.85
C VAL A 610 -0.42 13.81 -14.72
N ASP A 611 -0.84 13.83 -13.46
CA ASP A 611 0.09 13.80 -12.31
C ASP A 611 0.82 12.45 -12.21
N MET A 612 0.16 11.34 -12.62
CA MET A 612 0.81 10.03 -12.76
C MET A 612 1.86 10.05 -13.89
N GLN A 613 1.55 10.67 -15.03
CA GLN A 613 2.48 10.84 -16.16
C GLN A 613 3.70 11.68 -15.75
N ILE A 614 3.49 12.78 -15.04
CA ILE A 614 4.56 13.67 -14.54
C ILE A 614 5.48 12.91 -13.57
N TYR A 615 4.89 12.09 -12.67
CA TYR A 615 5.67 11.25 -11.75
C TYR A 615 6.49 10.19 -12.51
N VAL A 616 5.86 9.49 -13.46
CA VAL A 616 6.52 8.46 -14.27
C VAL A 616 7.63 9.05 -15.13
N ALA A 617 7.40 10.19 -15.77
CA ALA A 617 8.43 10.88 -16.53
C ALA A 617 9.65 11.20 -15.64
N ARG A 618 9.43 11.78 -14.45
CA ARG A 618 10.49 12.06 -13.50
C ARG A 618 11.23 10.81 -13.06
N LEU A 619 10.51 9.75 -12.68
CA LEU A 619 11.07 8.47 -12.28
C LEU A 619 11.97 7.87 -13.38
N LEU A 620 11.50 7.87 -14.62
CA LEU A 620 12.23 7.26 -15.73
C LEU A 620 13.41 8.10 -16.20
N LEU A 621 13.38 9.43 -16.06
CA LEU A 621 14.58 10.28 -16.26
C LEU A 621 15.64 9.97 -15.19
N GLU A 622 15.28 9.79 -13.92
CA GLU A 622 16.22 9.38 -12.88
C GLU A 622 16.77 7.96 -13.11
N TYR A 623 15.91 7.04 -13.54
CA TYR A 623 16.32 5.67 -13.85
C TYR A 623 17.25 5.63 -15.08
N SER A 624 16.98 6.43 -16.11
CA SER A 624 17.86 6.53 -17.28
C SER A 624 19.25 7.03 -16.93
N ARG A 625 19.33 8.05 -16.05
CA ARG A 625 20.62 8.52 -15.52
C ARG A 625 21.32 7.41 -14.73
N LEU A 626 20.62 6.75 -13.82
CA LEU A 626 21.15 5.70 -12.95
C LEU A 626 21.79 4.55 -13.75
N THR A 627 21.19 4.19 -14.90
CA THR A 627 21.64 3.10 -15.77
C THR A 627 22.70 3.49 -16.78
N ASN A 628 23.17 4.74 -16.81
CA ASN A 628 24.16 5.25 -17.75
C ASN A 628 25.57 5.21 -17.14
N ASP A 629 26.57 4.80 -17.94
CA ASP A 629 27.98 4.69 -17.50
C ASP A 629 28.59 6.03 -17.07
N ASN A 630 28.08 7.16 -17.61
CA ASN A 630 28.50 8.51 -17.24
C ASN A 630 27.60 9.16 -16.16
N ARG A 631 26.83 8.39 -15.42
CA ARG A 631 25.76 8.86 -14.51
C ARG A 631 26.18 9.97 -13.53
N ASP A 632 27.43 10.00 -13.12
CA ASP A 632 27.97 10.99 -12.17
C ASP A 632 28.10 12.40 -12.81
N PHE A 633 28.20 12.47 -14.13
CA PHE A 633 28.34 13.72 -14.90
C PHE A 633 27.09 14.03 -15.74
N LEU A 634 26.11 13.15 -15.77
CA LEU A 634 24.86 13.35 -16.49
C LEU A 634 23.87 14.17 -15.65
N SER A 635 23.65 15.42 -16.05
CA SER A 635 22.72 16.30 -15.32
C SER A 635 22.29 17.48 -16.17
N TRP A 636 21.22 18.14 -15.73
CA TRP A 636 20.79 19.44 -16.25
C TRP A 636 21.33 20.56 -15.33
N VAL A 637 22.02 21.55 -15.91
CA VAL A 637 22.69 22.67 -15.23
C VAL A 637 22.60 23.98 -16.00
N ASP A 638 21.68 24.10 -16.96
CA ASP A 638 21.64 25.27 -17.83
C ASP A 638 21.30 26.57 -17.10
N ASP A 639 20.61 26.47 -15.97
CA ASP A 639 20.36 27.58 -15.03
C ASP A 639 21.65 28.12 -14.34
N LEU A 640 22.72 27.33 -14.30
CA LEU A 640 23.99 27.70 -13.66
C LEU A 640 25.04 28.20 -14.68
N LYS A 641 24.80 27.99 -15.97
CA LYS A 641 25.69 28.49 -17.01
C LYS A 641 25.45 29.97 -17.19
N SER A 642 26.50 30.79 -16.99
CA SER A 642 26.40 32.21 -17.25
C SER A 642 26.03 32.45 -18.72
N PHE A 643 25.00 33.27 -18.95
CA PHE A 643 24.67 33.78 -20.27
C PHE A 643 25.86 34.61 -20.75
N GLU A 644 26.76 34.06 -21.56
CA GLU A 644 27.62 34.90 -22.38
C GLU A 644 26.70 35.60 -23.40
N PRO A 645 26.57 36.94 -23.34
CA PRO A 645 25.82 37.65 -24.37
C PRO A 645 26.46 37.34 -25.73
N PRO A 646 25.67 37.18 -26.79
CA PRO A 646 26.24 36.92 -28.13
C PRO A 646 27.30 37.95 -28.43
N VAL A 647 28.51 37.50 -28.72
CA VAL A 647 29.61 38.37 -29.14
C VAL A 647 29.08 39.15 -30.35
N SER A 648 28.89 40.45 -30.16
CA SER A 648 28.51 41.33 -31.26
C SER A 648 29.71 41.33 -32.20
N ASP A 649 29.58 40.68 -33.35
CA ASP A 649 30.51 40.77 -34.47
C ASP A 649 30.57 42.23 -34.93
N SER A 650 31.41 43.01 -34.26
CA SER A 650 31.74 44.36 -34.68
C SER A 650 32.95 44.25 -35.64
N SER A 651 32.70 43.70 -36.82
CA SER A 651 33.57 43.82 -37.95
C SER A 651 32.81 44.49 -39.09
N ASP A 652 32.79 45.81 -39.03
CA ASP A 652 32.70 46.59 -40.26
C ASP A 652 33.75 47.69 -40.27
N PRO A 653 34.50 47.83 -41.35
CA PRO A 653 35.64 48.73 -41.46
C PRO A 653 35.26 50.19 -41.67
#